data_bffdd593eb7ab6330024d833347868f7
#
_entry.id   bffdd593eb7ab6330024d833347868f7
#
_cell.length_a   1.000
_cell.length_b   1.000
_cell.length_c   1.000
_cell.angle_alpha   90.00
_cell.angle_beta   90.00
_cell.angle_gamma   90.00
#
_symmetry.space_group_name_H-M   'P 1'
#
loop_
_entity.id
_entity.type
_entity.pdbx_description
1 polymer ?
#
loop_
_entity_poly.entity_id
_entity_poly.type
_entity_poly.pdbx_seq_one_letter_code
_entity_poly.pdbx_strand_id
1 'polypeptide(L)'
;MDWYAHVKDCLLRDGKATARWVLANHPEDAKRIIHSADLIAKDQFVFDRRWDLEHTSTPVIFPDGIDWLFQPGEDPEFVYAFNRMEFWKTLGEAWLLTGDEQYPQAFARQLRSWVAQVPHDEAHAKAWRTIECGIRMEVWMKALKLMEGSKAMTGGLLELAFRSLREHARFIATVWDSYQLLSNWGIMANHGLFVTSVMLPPDEESGTWRTLALERLDQEIRIQVYDDGVHWEQSAMYHNEVLSQFLDVVSLSRCYRIPLPEGMEERIRKMARYSAAMEMPDGNAPSTGDSDLIDQRDLMERAAVLFQDSLLRGQGEQTVSSDAAWEIGVEGIESYDRLEPKESPNPLILFPDGGHAYWKGQGSYLHAKAGTLGAGHGHADQLAFDLYHDGENVLVDPGRYTYVAGKDRYWFKSAAAHNTVLVDGIDCYEAKDSWEYRRMSKTTGISAKEKEGCGYIRMGLAGYAELGVFITRKLFILDNDTFLVLDELYGSGEHTLESRLHFAPGGKLSATLHGACWESSRQKLYVVSPNADDLGVEPGWVSPKYNEKLPSRRLVFTRHARCFSSLLVVLAFGHEPKVEQVPVTSNCKGTTFPDSMIEAWKVDGWLVVDSHREWGSPTDSFRADGHTGWGQCVIFGPEDHDIGKVMEY
;
A
#
# COMPACT_ATOMS: atom_id res chain seq x y z
N MET A 1 9.45 41.02 9.87
CA MET A 1 9.38 39.85 10.78
C MET A 1 10.52 38.91 10.41
N ASP A 2 11.27 38.42 11.37
CA ASP A 2 12.24 37.33 11.12
C ASP A 2 11.44 36.04 10.86
N TRP A 3 11.46 35.55 9.63
CA TRP A 3 10.71 34.35 9.24
C TRP A 3 11.18 33.12 9.99
N TYR A 4 12.49 32.96 10.19
CA TYR A 4 13.03 31.82 10.92
C TYR A 4 12.58 31.81 12.39
N ALA A 5 12.40 32.97 13.00
CA ALA A 5 11.81 33.06 14.33
C ALA A 5 10.33 32.61 14.35
N HIS A 6 9.59 32.84 13.25
CA HIS A 6 8.20 32.40 13.12
C HIS A 6 8.08 30.87 12.97
N VAL A 7 8.97 30.22 12.21
CA VAL A 7 8.96 28.76 11.99
C VAL A 7 9.88 27.97 12.93
N LYS A 8 10.43 28.64 13.94
CA LYS A 8 11.45 28.10 14.86
C LYS A 8 11.01 26.81 15.56
N ASP A 9 9.75 26.75 16.01
CA ASP A 9 9.23 25.63 16.80
C ASP A 9 8.53 24.56 15.95
N CYS A 10 8.56 24.72 14.62
CA CYS A 10 7.93 23.83 13.67
C CYS A 10 8.97 23.19 12.78
N LEU A 11 8.78 21.93 12.43
CA LEU A 11 9.66 21.18 11.55
C LEU A 11 11.14 21.30 11.97
N LEU A 12 11.77 20.22 12.40
CA LEU A 12 13.20 20.24 12.77
C LEU A 12 13.59 21.39 13.70
N ARG A 13 13.10 21.40 14.93
CA ARG A 13 13.43 22.44 15.93
C ARG A 13 14.93 22.70 16.06
N ASP A 14 15.75 21.64 16.00
CA ASP A 14 17.21 21.74 15.93
C ASP A 14 17.77 20.85 14.81
N GLY A 15 17.74 21.35 13.57
CA GLY A 15 18.27 20.63 12.41
C GLY A 15 19.75 20.26 12.51
N LYS A 16 20.57 21.08 13.23
CA LYS A 16 21.99 20.75 13.44
C LYS A 16 22.17 19.60 14.43
N ALA A 17 21.33 19.51 15.46
CA ALA A 17 21.36 18.36 16.37
C ALA A 17 20.89 17.09 15.64
N THR A 18 19.84 17.18 14.82
CA THR A 18 19.39 16.07 13.99
C THR A 18 20.47 15.61 13.02
N ALA A 19 21.17 16.52 12.34
CA ALA A 19 22.28 16.19 11.44
C ALA A 19 23.41 15.44 12.18
N ARG A 20 23.78 15.90 13.40
CA ARG A 20 24.78 15.20 14.23
C ARG A 20 24.31 13.79 14.61
N TRP A 21 23.04 13.64 14.93
CA TRP A 21 22.46 12.35 15.25
C TRP A 21 22.47 11.39 14.05
N VAL A 22 22.08 11.87 12.85
CA VAL A 22 22.11 11.10 11.60
C VAL A 22 23.55 10.68 11.27
N LEU A 23 24.53 11.58 11.37
CA LEU A 23 25.94 11.24 11.18
C LEU A 23 26.44 10.14 12.11
N ALA A 24 25.96 10.13 13.35
CA ALA A 24 26.38 9.16 14.35
C ALA A 24 25.69 7.78 14.19
N ASN A 25 24.41 7.76 13.81
CA ASN A 25 23.59 6.54 13.80
C ASN A 25 23.36 5.98 12.38
N HIS A 26 23.36 6.82 11.35
CA HIS A 26 23.14 6.47 9.94
C HIS A 26 24.22 7.03 9.00
N PRO A 27 25.51 6.70 9.21
CA PRO A 27 26.61 7.29 8.44
C PRO A 27 26.54 6.97 6.93
N GLU A 28 25.98 5.84 6.53
CA GLU A 28 25.84 5.49 5.11
C GLU A 28 24.74 6.32 4.44
N ASP A 29 23.62 6.58 5.12
CA ASP A 29 22.58 7.48 4.60
C ASP A 29 23.12 8.91 4.50
N ALA A 30 23.87 9.38 5.49
CA ALA A 30 24.53 10.68 5.43
C ALA A 30 25.45 10.80 4.19
N LYS A 31 26.22 9.76 3.88
CA LYS A 31 27.06 9.72 2.66
C LYS A 31 26.23 9.73 1.38
N ARG A 32 25.13 8.97 1.34
CA ARG A 32 24.20 8.94 0.21
C ARG A 32 23.59 10.32 -0.03
N ILE A 33 23.06 10.96 1.03
CA ILE A 33 22.50 12.32 0.97
C ILE A 33 23.52 13.32 0.42
N ILE A 34 24.76 13.30 0.93
CA ILE A 34 25.82 14.20 0.48
C ILE A 34 26.18 13.94 -0.98
N HIS A 35 26.27 12.66 -1.38
CA HIS A 35 26.56 12.30 -2.77
C HIS A 35 25.49 12.80 -3.74
N SER A 36 24.22 12.56 -3.42
CA SER A 36 23.10 13.05 -4.24
C SER A 36 23.08 14.58 -4.29
N ALA A 37 23.33 15.26 -3.17
CA ALA A 37 23.41 16.71 -3.12
C ALA A 37 24.57 17.28 -3.96
N ASP A 38 25.71 16.60 -4.01
CA ASP A 38 26.87 16.96 -4.86
C ASP A 38 26.54 16.91 -6.37
N LEU A 39 25.69 15.95 -6.77
CA LEU A 39 25.18 15.87 -8.14
C LEU A 39 24.19 17.00 -8.41
N ILE A 40 23.19 17.17 -7.54
CA ILE A 40 22.16 18.20 -7.67
C ILE A 40 22.76 19.60 -7.69
N ALA A 41 23.79 19.86 -6.90
CA ALA A 41 24.51 21.14 -6.88
C ALA A 41 25.16 21.50 -8.23
N LYS A 42 25.44 20.47 -9.06
CA LYS A 42 26.00 20.59 -10.42
C LYS A 42 24.95 20.48 -11.53
N ASP A 43 23.66 20.62 -11.19
CA ASP A 43 22.53 20.46 -12.09
C ASP A 43 22.45 19.06 -12.73
N GLN A 44 22.84 18.03 -11.96
CA GLN A 44 22.72 16.61 -12.27
C GLN A 44 21.69 16.02 -11.32
N PHE A 45 20.49 15.73 -11.81
CA PHE A 45 19.37 15.36 -10.98
C PHE A 45 19.20 13.85 -10.90
N VAL A 46 19.05 13.35 -9.65
CA VAL A 46 18.65 12.00 -9.31
C VAL A 46 17.39 12.06 -8.44
N PHE A 47 16.53 11.08 -8.59
CA PHE A 47 15.36 10.87 -7.75
C PHE A 47 15.59 9.54 -7.02
N ASP A 48 16.12 9.60 -5.82
CA ASP A 48 16.56 8.45 -5.04
C ASP A 48 16.02 8.43 -3.60
N ARG A 49 15.08 9.33 -3.30
CA ARG A 49 14.39 9.31 -2.02
C ARG A 49 13.39 8.15 -1.96
N ARG A 50 13.13 7.63 -0.77
CA ARG A 50 12.25 6.47 -0.53
C ARG A 50 10.87 6.63 -1.17
N TRP A 51 10.28 7.81 -1.07
CA TRP A 51 8.93 8.12 -1.55
C TRP A 51 8.88 8.82 -2.92
N ASP A 52 10.00 8.86 -3.66
CA ASP A 52 9.97 9.36 -5.02
C ASP A 52 9.12 8.43 -5.91
N LEU A 53 8.09 8.99 -6.56
CA LEU A 53 7.21 8.24 -7.47
C LEU A 53 7.91 7.84 -8.77
N GLU A 54 8.87 8.63 -9.21
CA GLU A 54 9.78 8.35 -10.33
C GLU A 54 11.17 8.17 -9.76
N HIS A 55 11.77 7.01 -10.02
CA HIS A 55 13.15 6.75 -9.62
C HIS A 55 14.08 6.84 -10.82
N THR A 56 15.23 7.50 -10.66
CA THR A 56 16.27 7.50 -11.68
C THR A 56 17.61 7.08 -11.08
N SER A 57 18.19 6.02 -11.62
CA SER A 57 19.51 5.51 -11.24
C SER A 57 20.66 6.20 -11.99
N THR A 58 20.34 6.87 -13.10
CA THR A 58 21.31 7.62 -13.93
C THR A 58 20.96 9.10 -13.85
N PRO A 59 21.90 9.97 -13.42
CA PRO A 59 21.63 11.40 -13.33
C PRO A 59 21.21 12.01 -14.66
N VAL A 60 20.14 12.83 -14.64
CA VAL A 60 19.78 13.68 -15.77
C VAL A 60 20.60 14.97 -15.67
N ILE A 61 21.34 15.32 -16.71
CA ILE A 61 22.36 16.36 -16.69
C ILE A 61 21.96 17.52 -17.60
N PHE A 62 22.06 18.76 -17.09
CA PHE A 62 21.77 19.99 -17.82
C PHE A 62 23.02 20.88 -17.93
N PRO A 63 23.94 20.63 -18.89
CA PRO A 63 25.20 21.37 -18.99
C PRO A 63 25.02 22.83 -19.41
N ASP A 64 23.98 23.13 -20.19
CA ASP A 64 23.74 24.46 -20.78
C ASP A 64 22.62 25.26 -20.04
N GLY A 65 22.25 24.79 -18.86
CA GLY A 65 21.14 25.35 -18.06
C GLY A 65 19.96 24.43 -17.98
N ILE A 66 19.24 24.51 -16.86
CA ILE A 66 18.14 23.59 -16.54
C ILE A 66 16.93 23.87 -17.44
N ASP A 67 16.47 22.84 -18.13
CA ASP A 67 15.15 22.80 -18.78
C ASP A 67 14.14 22.19 -17.80
N TRP A 68 13.35 23.01 -17.14
CA TRP A 68 12.37 22.60 -16.14
C TRP A 68 11.18 21.84 -16.73
N LEU A 69 10.99 21.85 -18.06
CA LEU A 69 9.95 21.10 -18.75
C LEU A 69 10.48 19.88 -19.50
N PHE A 70 11.75 19.51 -19.25
CA PHE A 70 12.38 18.34 -19.86
C PHE A 70 11.57 17.09 -19.59
N GLN A 71 11.24 16.36 -20.65
CA GLN A 71 10.53 15.08 -20.61
C GLN A 71 11.28 14.05 -21.43
N PRO A 72 11.96 13.08 -20.81
CA PRO A 72 12.59 11.98 -21.53
C PRO A 72 11.54 11.00 -22.06
N GLY A 73 11.35 10.96 -23.38
CA GLY A 73 10.42 10.02 -24.02
C GLY A 73 8.93 10.42 -23.91
N GLU A 74 8.06 9.40 -23.93
CA GLU A 74 6.59 9.58 -23.95
C GLU A 74 6.00 9.70 -22.54
N ASP A 75 6.71 9.22 -21.50
CA ASP A 75 6.24 9.22 -20.12
C ASP A 75 6.39 10.61 -19.49
N PRO A 76 5.28 11.25 -19.04
CA PRO A 76 5.35 12.57 -18.42
C PRO A 76 5.74 12.52 -16.94
N GLU A 77 5.83 11.35 -16.29
CA GLU A 77 6.08 11.27 -14.84
C GLU A 77 7.40 11.93 -14.43
N PHE A 78 8.44 11.86 -15.29
CA PHE A 78 9.70 12.55 -15.03
C PHE A 78 9.51 14.07 -14.87
N VAL A 79 8.83 14.75 -15.80
CA VAL A 79 8.63 16.21 -15.71
C VAL A 79 7.77 16.58 -14.50
N TYR A 80 6.84 15.71 -14.11
CA TYR A 80 6.03 15.92 -12.92
C TYR A 80 6.88 15.79 -11.65
N ALA A 81 7.61 14.71 -11.45
CA ALA A 81 8.52 14.52 -10.32
C ALA A 81 9.57 15.62 -10.25
N PHE A 82 10.13 16.01 -11.39
CA PHE A 82 11.13 17.07 -11.49
C PHE A 82 10.58 18.41 -10.97
N ASN A 83 9.30 18.73 -11.21
CA ASN A 83 8.64 19.96 -10.74
C ASN A 83 8.06 19.85 -9.32
N ARG A 84 8.11 18.71 -8.65
CA ARG A 84 7.86 18.55 -7.20
C ARG A 84 9.05 19.00 -6.37
N MET A 85 10.28 18.84 -6.92
CA MET A 85 11.55 19.35 -6.36
C MET A 85 11.97 18.72 -5.04
N GLU A 86 11.60 17.47 -4.76
CA GLU A 86 11.98 16.74 -3.56
C GLU A 86 13.50 16.79 -3.28
N PHE A 87 14.30 16.83 -4.33
CA PHE A 87 15.75 16.96 -4.26
C PHE A 87 16.24 18.26 -3.58
N TRP A 88 15.41 19.29 -3.40
CA TRP A 88 15.81 20.46 -2.63
C TRP A 88 15.85 20.22 -1.12
N LYS A 89 15.08 19.26 -0.61
CA LYS A 89 15.24 18.78 0.77
C LYS A 89 16.62 18.14 0.95
N THR A 90 17.08 17.35 -0.02
CA THR A 90 18.42 16.73 -0.03
C THR A 90 19.55 17.77 0.04
N LEU A 91 19.43 18.91 -0.69
CA LEU A 91 20.37 20.01 -0.55
C LEU A 91 20.40 20.61 0.88
N GLY A 92 19.23 20.76 1.49
CA GLY A 92 19.10 21.28 2.86
C GLY A 92 19.68 20.34 3.92
N GLU A 93 19.42 19.04 3.78
CA GLU A 93 19.98 17.99 4.64
C GLU A 93 21.51 17.95 4.52
N ALA A 94 22.05 17.98 3.30
CA ALA A 94 23.50 18.03 3.08
C ALA A 94 24.18 19.29 3.64
N TRP A 95 23.49 20.45 3.57
CA TRP A 95 23.93 21.68 4.24
C TRP A 95 24.05 21.47 5.74
N LEU A 96 23.04 20.87 6.39
CA LEU A 96 23.08 20.63 7.83
C LEU A 96 24.14 19.60 8.23
N LEU A 97 24.40 18.59 7.38
CA LEU A 97 25.40 17.54 7.61
C LEU A 97 26.84 18.07 7.49
N THR A 98 27.09 19.00 6.55
CA THR A 98 28.47 19.39 6.17
C THR A 98 28.82 20.84 6.51
N GLY A 99 27.83 21.74 6.54
CA GLY A 99 28.04 23.18 6.59
C GLY A 99 28.54 23.79 5.28
N ASP A 100 28.53 23.06 4.16
CA ASP A 100 29.04 23.55 2.87
C ASP A 100 28.00 24.44 2.15
N GLU A 101 28.38 25.70 1.97
CA GLU A 101 27.53 26.71 1.32
C GLU A 101 27.20 26.41 -0.17
N GLN A 102 27.89 25.47 -0.81
CA GLN A 102 27.57 25.09 -2.19
C GLN A 102 26.12 24.64 -2.36
N TYR A 103 25.57 23.91 -1.38
CA TYR A 103 24.21 23.38 -1.45
C TYR A 103 23.14 24.49 -1.36
N PRO A 104 23.14 25.39 -0.36
CA PRO A 104 22.22 26.51 -0.36
C PRO A 104 22.42 27.48 -1.54
N GLN A 105 23.65 27.63 -2.05
CA GLN A 105 23.90 28.44 -3.26
C GLN A 105 23.26 27.79 -4.49
N ALA A 106 23.36 26.46 -4.64
CA ALA A 106 22.70 25.73 -5.71
C ALA A 106 21.18 25.88 -5.63
N PHE A 107 20.59 25.67 -4.45
CA PHE A 107 19.17 25.92 -4.21
C PHE A 107 18.76 27.35 -4.63
N ALA A 108 19.49 28.35 -4.18
CA ALA A 108 19.20 29.74 -4.51
C ALA A 108 19.28 30.04 -6.01
N ARG A 109 20.22 29.42 -6.72
CA ARG A 109 20.37 29.54 -8.18
C ARG A 109 19.21 28.84 -8.89
N GLN A 110 18.89 27.61 -8.50
CA GLN A 110 17.82 26.80 -9.08
C GLN A 110 16.44 27.43 -8.83
N LEU A 111 16.16 27.95 -7.63
CA LEU A 111 14.93 28.66 -7.31
C LEU A 111 14.74 29.91 -8.22
N ARG A 112 15.78 30.73 -8.38
CA ARG A 112 15.72 31.89 -9.29
C ARG A 112 15.48 31.48 -10.73
N SER A 113 16.14 30.40 -11.17
CA SER A 113 15.99 29.83 -12.51
C SER A 113 14.55 29.38 -12.74
N TRP A 114 13.99 28.60 -11.82
CA TRP A 114 12.62 28.10 -11.95
C TRP A 114 11.58 29.23 -11.96
N VAL A 115 11.64 30.16 -11.03
CA VAL A 115 10.67 31.29 -10.96
C VAL A 115 10.75 32.15 -12.21
N ALA A 116 11.92 32.28 -12.84
CA ALA A 116 12.08 33.05 -14.07
C ALA A 116 11.59 32.32 -15.32
N GLN A 117 11.71 30.99 -15.36
CA GLN A 117 11.45 30.20 -16.57
C GLN A 117 10.08 29.53 -16.59
N VAL A 118 9.40 29.37 -15.43
CA VAL A 118 8.16 28.59 -15.29
C VAL A 118 7.04 29.47 -14.71
N PRO A 119 6.60 30.52 -15.45
CA PRO A 119 5.44 31.31 -15.02
C PRO A 119 4.15 30.45 -15.06
N HIS A 120 3.14 30.88 -14.32
CA HIS A 120 1.83 30.25 -14.34
C HIS A 120 1.06 30.63 -15.62
N ASP A 121 1.24 29.85 -16.68
CA ASP A 121 0.54 30.00 -17.95
C ASP A 121 0.33 28.64 -18.64
N GLU A 122 -0.35 28.65 -19.79
CA GLU A 122 -0.71 27.45 -20.54
C GLU A 122 0.52 26.66 -21.06
N ALA A 123 1.61 27.34 -21.41
CA ALA A 123 2.83 26.69 -21.90
C ALA A 123 3.54 25.86 -20.79
N HIS A 124 3.33 26.22 -19.54
CA HIS A 124 3.94 25.58 -18.37
C HIS A 124 2.94 24.72 -17.56
N ALA A 125 1.77 24.38 -18.13
CA ALA A 125 0.70 23.66 -17.45
C ALA A 125 1.16 22.32 -16.81
N LYS A 126 2.15 21.61 -17.39
CA LYS A 126 2.71 20.39 -16.78
C LYS A 126 3.35 20.62 -15.42
N ALA A 127 3.98 21.77 -15.20
CA ALA A 127 4.58 22.16 -13.94
C ALA A 127 3.56 22.76 -12.96
N TRP A 128 2.40 23.17 -13.45
CA TRP A 128 1.36 23.88 -12.68
C TRP A 128 0.09 23.03 -12.46
N ARG A 129 0.15 21.68 -12.55
CA ARG A 129 -0.96 20.87 -12.06
C ARG A 129 -1.10 21.06 -10.53
N THR A 130 -2.31 20.94 -10.01
CA THR A 130 -2.58 21.17 -8.58
C THR A 130 -1.76 20.30 -7.66
N ILE A 131 -1.54 19.03 -8.03
CA ILE A 131 -0.74 18.08 -7.25
C ILE A 131 0.74 18.53 -7.16
N GLU A 132 1.39 18.88 -8.29
CA GLU A 132 2.78 19.37 -8.26
C GLU A 132 2.89 20.69 -7.49
N CYS A 133 1.90 21.57 -7.61
CA CYS A 133 1.87 22.82 -6.85
C CYS A 133 1.82 22.53 -5.35
N GLY A 134 0.94 21.63 -4.90
CA GLY A 134 0.79 21.28 -3.49
C GLY A 134 2.06 20.69 -2.89
N ILE A 135 2.64 19.67 -3.54
CA ILE A 135 3.88 19.03 -3.09
C ILE A 135 5.04 20.04 -3.09
N ARG A 136 5.19 20.82 -4.15
CA ARG A 136 6.24 21.84 -4.25
C ARG A 136 6.13 22.91 -3.15
N MET A 137 4.94 23.31 -2.78
CA MET A 137 4.71 24.30 -1.70
C MET A 137 5.25 23.79 -0.37
N GLU A 138 5.01 22.53 -0.01
CA GLU A 138 5.58 21.89 1.16
C GLU A 138 7.10 21.78 1.06
N VAL A 139 7.61 21.23 -0.05
CA VAL A 139 9.05 21.04 -0.29
C VAL A 139 9.84 22.34 -0.15
N TRP A 140 9.33 23.45 -0.74
CA TRP A 140 10.02 24.74 -0.63
C TRP A 140 10.07 25.23 0.81
N MET A 141 8.98 25.10 1.57
CA MET A 141 8.96 25.52 2.97
C MET A 141 9.93 24.68 3.83
N LYS A 142 9.97 23.37 3.63
CA LYS A 142 10.91 22.49 4.33
C LYS A 142 12.36 22.78 3.92
N ALA A 143 12.65 22.92 2.63
CA ALA A 143 13.99 23.24 2.13
C ALA A 143 14.52 24.58 2.66
N LEU A 144 13.69 25.64 2.63
CA LEU A 144 14.04 26.94 3.21
C LEU A 144 14.36 26.82 4.71
N LYS A 145 13.61 26.00 5.46
CA LYS A 145 13.85 25.78 6.89
C LYS A 145 15.14 25.01 7.14
N LEU A 146 15.40 23.94 6.37
CA LEU A 146 16.65 23.17 6.46
C LEU A 146 17.90 24.02 6.24
N MET A 147 17.80 25.05 5.38
CA MET A 147 18.93 25.94 5.04
C MET A 147 19.07 27.16 5.98
N GLU A 148 18.41 27.15 7.12
CA GLU A 148 18.52 28.22 8.12
C GLU A 148 19.98 28.48 8.51
N GLY A 149 20.36 29.76 8.55
CA GLY A 149 21.70 30.20 8.91
C GLY A 149 22.71 30.22 7.76
N SER A 150 22.35 29.76 6.56
CA SER A 150 23.21 29.90 5.37
C SER A 150 23.27 31.36 4.89
N LYS A 151 24.43 31.75 4.36
CA LYS A 151 24.64 33.07 3.74
C LYS A 151 23.86 33.25 2.44
N ALA A 152 23.49 32.15 1.77
CA ALA A 152 22.68 32.17 0.56
C ALA A 152 21.22 32.58 0.85
N MET A 153 20.71 32.35 2.08
CA MET A 153 19.34 32.67 2.48
C MET A 153 19.17 34.17 2.78
N THR A 154 19.31 34.97 1.75
CA THR A 154 19.16 36.43 1.86
C THR A 154 17.68 36.83 1.91
N GLY A 155 17.40 38.03 2.49
CA GLY A 155 16.03 38.59 2.51
C GLY A 155 15.39 38.65 1.12
N GLY A 156 16.17 39.00 0.09
CA GLY A 156 15.67 39.04 -1.30
C GLY A 156 15.34 37.67 -1.89
N LEU A 157 16.05 36.59 -1.48
CA LEU A 157 15.73 35.24 -1.88
C LEU A 157 14.43 34.76 -1.20
N LEU A 158 14.29 35.02 0.11
CA LEU A 158 13.09 34.67 0.86
C LEU A 158 11.87 35.40 0.30
N GLU A 159 12.00 36.68 -0.03
CA GLU A 159 10.91 37.45 -0.65
C GLU A 159 10.51 36.90 -2.01
N LEU A 160 11.49 36.48 -2.86
CA LEU A 160 11.23 35.81 -4.12
C LEU A 160 10.44 34.53 -3.93
N ALA A 161 10.91 33.65 -3.00
CA ALA A 161 10.24 32.39 -2.68
C ALA A 161 8.81 32.63 -2.17
N PHE A 162 8.62 33.53 -1.21
CA PHE A 162 7.29 33.80 -0.63
C PHE A 162 6.32 34.41 -1.65
N ARG A 163 6.80 35.25 -2.55
CA ARG A 163 5.95 35.80 -3.63
C ARG A 163 5.46 34.67 -4.55
N SER A 164 6.35 33.76 -4.95
CA SER A 164 5.97 32.60 -5.78
C SER A 164 5.04 31.66 -5.03
N LEU A 165 5.34 31.31 -3.76
CA LEU A 165 4.46 30.47 -2.94
C LEU A 165 3.06 31.07 -2.76
N ARG A 166 2.93 32.39 -2.66
CA ARG A 166 1.62 33.06 -2.65
C ARG A 166 0.89 32.92 -3.98
N GLU A 167 1.61 32.96 -5.11
CA GLU A 167 1.02 32.69 -6.42
C GLU A 167 0.47 31.26 -6.51
N HIS A 168 1.22 30.24 -6.04
CA HIS A 168 0.74 28.87 -5.92
C HIS A 168 -0.51 28.77 -5.03
N ALA A 169 -0.48 29.40 -3.85
CA ALA A 169 -1.61 29.37 -2.92
C ALA A 169 -2.87 29.98 -3.52
N ARG A 170 -2.74 31.13 -4.23
CA ARG A 170 -3.87 31.75 -4.94
C ARG A 170 -4.42 30.84 -6.02
N PHE A 171 -3.56 30.18 -6.79
CA PHE A 171 -3.97 29.20 -7.80
C PHE A 171 -4.76 28.04 -7.17
N ILE A 172 -4.19 27.36 -6.17
CA ILE A 172 -4.85 26.24 -5.46
C ILE A 172 -6.19 26.67 -4.86
N ALA A 173 -6.25 27.88 -4.27
CA ALA A 173 -7.48 28.39 -3.67
C ALA A 173 -8.63 28.54 -4.67
N THR A 174 -8.33 28.77 -5.96
CA THR A 174 -9.34 28.92 -7.03
C THR A 174 -9.80 27.60 -7.65
N VAL A 175 -9.03 26.51 -7.51
CA VAL A 175 -9.36 25.21 -8.10
C VAL A 175 -10.02 24.31 -7.07
N TRP A 176 -11.29 24.00 -7.30
CA TRP A 176 -12.04 23.08 -6.45
C TRP A 176 -13.24 22.52 -7.23
N ASP A 177 -13.18 21.24 -7.50
CA ASP A 177 -14.23 20.48 -8.19
C ASP A 177 -14.34 19.06 -7.65
N SER A 178 -15.20 18.23 -8.24
CA SER A 178 -15.38 16.85 -7.82
C SER A 178 -14.13 15.99 -8.03
N TYR A 179 -13.27 16.31 -8.98
CA TYR A 179 -12.02 15.59 -9.18
C TYR A 179 -11.06 15.84 -8.03
N GLN A 180 -10.90 17.09 -7.59
CA GLN A 180 -10.09 17.41 -6.41
C GLN A 180 -10.64 16.72 -5.16
N LEU A 181 -11.94 16.82 -4.92
CA LEU A 181 -12.59 16.23 -3.75
C LEU A 181 -12.45 14.69 -3.67
N LEU A 182 -12.38 14.00 -4.83
CA LEU A 182 -12.43 12.54 -4.92
C LEU A 182 -11.08 11.90 -5.28
N SER A 183 -9.99 12.66 -5.28
CA SER A 183 -8.66 12.13 -5.59
C SER A 183 -7.61 12.60 -4.58
N ASN A 184 -6.52 11.84 -4.47
CA ASN A 184 -5.34 12.24 -3.70
C ASN A 184 -4.78 13.63 -4.12
N TRP A 185 -5.03 14.07 -5.37
CA TRP A 185 -4.59 15.38 -5.87
C TRP A 185 -5.13 16.53 -5.03
N GLY A 186 -6.38 16.44 -4.60
CA GLY A 186 -6.97 17.44 -3.73
C GLY A 186 -6.29 17.50 -2.37
N ILE A 187 -6.06 16.33 -1.78
CA ILE A 187 -5.37 16.24 -0.48
C ILE A 187 -3.96 16.83 -0.57
N MET A 188 -3.17 16.46 -1.60
CA MET A 188 -1.83 17.01 -1.82
C MET A 188 -1.85 18.53 -2.03
N ALA A 189 -2.80 19.02 -2.83
CA ALA A 189 -2.96 20.45 -3.08
C ALA A 189 -3.34 21.22 -1.82
N ASN A 190 -4.34 20.74 -1.05
CA ASN A 190 -4.81 21.40 0.15
C ASN A 190 -3.83 21.25 1.32
N HIS A 191 -3.05 20.16 1.40
CA HIS A 191 -1.92 20.04 2.31
C HIS A 191 -0.88 21.14 2.04
N GLY A 192 -0.42 21.30 0.79
CA GLY A 192 0.52 22.37 0.42
C GLY A 192 -0.01 23.75 0.74
N LEU A 193 -1.31 23.99 0.49
CA LEU A 193 -1.99 25.22 0.87
C LEU A 193 -1.98 25.44 2.38
N PHE A 194 -2.25 24.40 3.18
CA PHE A 194 -2.21 24.44 4.63
C PHE A 194 -0.79 24.75 5.13
N VAL A 195 0.22 23.99 4.71
CA VAL A 195 1.63 24.19 5.09
C VAL A 195 2.07 25.63 4.79
N THR A 196 1.80 26.10 3.58
CA THR A 196 2.16 27.46 3.17
C THR A 196 1.45 28.51 3.99
N SER A 197 0.16 28.35 4.27
CA SER A 197 -0.64 29.29 5.05
C SER A 197 -0.18 29.45 6.49
N VAL A 198 0.40 28.37 7.04
CA VAL A 198 0.89 28.33 8.44
C VAL A 198 2.32 28.82 8.55
N MET A 199 3.17 28.50 7.57
CA MET A 199 4.60 28.81 7.62
C MET A 199 4.96 30.18 7.01
N LEU A 200 4.16 30.74 6.10
CA LEU A 200 4.36 32.12 5.65
C LEU A 200 4.18 33.14 6.80
N PRO A 201 4.80 34.30 6.69
CA PRO A 201 4.48 35.40 7.59
C PRO A 201 2.97 35.64 7.64
N PRO A 202 2.35 35.67 8.85
CA PRO A 202 0.90 35.69 8.97
C PRO A 202 0.32 37.02 8.49
N ASP A 203 -0.73 36.93 7.67
CA ASP A 203 -1.54 38.04 7.19
C ASP A 203 -3.00 37.58 6.94
N GLU A 204 -3.85 38.44 6.44
CA GLU A 204 -5.26 38.15 6.18
C GLU A 204 -5.41 37.05 5.11
N GLU A 205 -4.59 37.11 4.05
CA GLU A 205 -4.63 36.17 2.95
C GLU A 205 -4.22 34.74 3.42
N SER A 206 -3.14 34.63 4.18
CA SER A 206 -2.71 33.34 4.75
C SER A 206 -3.73 32.77 5.75
N GLY A 207 -4.41 33.63 6.51
CA GLY A 207 -5.51 33.22 7.38
C GLY A 207 -6.70 32.62 6.62
N THR A 208 -7.05 33.22 5.49
CA THR A 208 -8.12 32.73 4.61
C THR A 208 -7.76 31.39 4.00
N TRP A 209 -6.52 31.22 3.50
CA TRP A 209 -6.06 29.94 2.93
C TRP A 209 -6.04 28.83 3.96
N ARG A 210 -5.63 29.12 5.20
CA ARG A 210 -5.63 28.14 6.28
C ARG A 210 -7.02 27.60 6.58
N THR A 211 -8.02 28.48 6.68
CA THR A 211 -9.41 28.08 6.89
C THR A 211 -9.90 27.22 5.73
N LEU A 212 -9.68 27.67 4.50
CA LEU A 212 -10.08 26.97 3.28
C LEU A 212 -9.44 25.59 3.18
N ALA A 213 -8.13 25.50 3.46
CA ALA A 213 -7.40 24.22 3.40
C ALA A 213 -7.96 23.21 4.40
N LEU A 214 -8.20 23.62 5.65
CA LEU A 214 -8.76 22.72 6.67
C LEU A 214 -10.21 22.30 6.37
N GLU A 215 -11.04 23.19 5.82
CA GLU A 215 -12.40 22.83 5.39
C GLU A 215 -12.39 21.80 4.28
N ARG A 216 -11.49 21.93 3.29
CA ARG A 216 -11.36 20.99 2.17
C ARG A 216 -10.77 19.67 2.63
N LEU A 217 -9.70 19.67 3.43
CA LEU A 217 -9.10 18.46 4.00
C LEU A 217 -10.09 17.69 4.89
N ASP A 218 -10.98 18.38 5.62
CA ASP A 218 -12.04 17.71 6.39
C ASP A 218 -13.07 17.02 5.47
N GLN A 219 -13.44 17.66 4.37
CA GLN A 219 -14.33 17.03 3.39
C GLN A 219 -13.66 15.83 2.71
N GLU A 220 -12.41 15.98 2.30
CA GLU A 220 -11.63 14.94 1.64
C GLU A 220 -11.44 13.69 2.53
N ILE A 221 -11.01 13.87 3.78
CA ILE A 221 -10.79 12.73 4.67
C ILE A 221 -12.09 11.98 5.01
N ARG A 222 -13.23 12.70 5.07
CA ARG A 222 -14.55 12.08 5.31
C ARG A 222 -15.04 11.27 4.12
N ILE A 223 -14.67 11.64 2.90
CA ILE A 223 -15.12 11.00 1.67
C ILE A 223 -14.12 9.95 1.21
N GLN A 224 -12.81 10.26 1.27
CA GLN A 224 -11.77 9.41 0.71
C GLN A 224 -11.25 8.33 1.68
N VAL A 225 -11.58 8.40 2.96
CA VAL A 225 -11.14 7.43 3.97
C VAL A 225 -12.33 6.75 4.60
N TYR A 226 -12.42 5.42 4.48
CA TYR A 226 -13.45 4.61 5.11
C TYR A 226 -13.41 4.70 6.65
N ASP A 227 -14.46 4.28 7.32
CA ASP A 227 -14.57 4.39 8.78
C ASP A 227 -13.55 3.51 9.52
N ASP A 228 -13.02 2.49 8.87
CA ASP A 228 -11.94 1.64 9.38
C ASP A 228 -10.52 2.20 9.10
N GLY A 229 -10.40 3.30 8.36
CA GLY A 229 -9.16 4.02 8.09
C GLY A 229 -8.53 3.72 6.73
N VAL A 230 -9.08 2.84 5.91
CA VAL A 230 -8.56 2.52 4.57
C VAL A 230 -8.85 3.66 3.59
N HIS A 231 -7.87 4.06 2.79
CA HIS A 231 -8.08 5.03 1.71
C HIS A 231 -8.80 4.38 0.52
N TRP A 232 -9.78 5.08 -0.04
CA TRP A 232 -10.69 4.54 -1.04
C TRP A 232 -10.05 4.19 -2.40
N GLU A 233 -8.87 4.76 -2.71
CA GLU A 233 -8.14 4.45 -3.96
C GLU A 233 -7.53 3.05 -4.00
N GLN A 234 -7.57 2.30 -2.87
CA GLN A 234 -7.21 0.89 -2.80
C GLN A 234 -5.78 0.57 -3.27
N SER A 235 -4.87 1.52 -3.13
CA SER A 235 -3.43 1.37 -3.38
C SER A 235 -2.66 1.59 -2.09
N ALA A 236 -1.74 0.69 -1.77
CA ALA A 236 -0.93 0.77 -0.54
C ALA A 236 -0.05 2.03 -0.52
N MET A 237 0.60 2.34 -1.64
CA MET A 237 1.46 3.51 -1.77
C MET A 237 0.64 4.81 -1.62
N TYR A 238 -0.48 4.95 -2.34
CA TYR A 238 -1.31 6.17 -2.26
C TYR A 238 -1.98 6.34 -0.90
N HIS A 239 -2.32 5.24 -0.21
CA HIS A 239 -2.75 5.34 1.18
C HIS A 239 -1.67 5.96 2.08
N ASN A 240 -0.43 5.49 1.96
CA ASN A 240 0.69 5.96 2.76
C ASN A 240 1.09 7.40 2.42
N GLU A 241 1.04 7.79 1.13
CA GLU A 241 1.23 9.18 0.70
C GLU A 241 0.21 10.11 1.35
N VAL A 242 -1.06 9.76 1.29
CA VAL A 242 -2.14 10.52 1.92
C VAL A 242 -1.98 10.59 3.44
N LEU A 243 -1.61 9.47 4.07
CA LEU A 243 -1.34 9.44 5.51
C LEU A 243 -0.18 10.38 5.88
N SER A 244 0.91 10.38 5.10
CA SER A 244 2.07 11.26 5.33
C SER A 244 1.65 12.74 5.36
N GLN A 245 0.80 13.18 4.41
CA GLN A 245 0.30 14.55 4.37
C GLN A 245 -0.56 14.89 5.61
N PHE A 246 -1.42 13.98 6.02
CA PHE A 246 -2.24 14.19 7.21
C PHE A 246 -1.43 14.16 8.52
N LEU A 247 -0.36 13.39 8.61
CA LEU A 247 0.56 13.46 9.77
C LEU A 247 1.21 14.85 9.88
N ASP A 248 1.59 15.46 8.77
CA ASP A 248 2.09 16.83 8.73
C ASP A 248 1.03 17.83 9.19
N VAL A 249 -0.22 17.68 8.74
CA VAL A 249 -1.34 18.55 9.16
C VAL A 249 -1.52 18.49 10.67
N VAL A 250 -1.50 17.30 11.29
CA VAL A 250 -1.60 17.14 12.75
C VAL A 250 -0.39 17.76 13.45
N SER A 251 0.81 17.50 12.96
CA SER A 251 2.06 18.03 13.53
C SER A 251 2.07 19.56 13.55
N LEU A 252 1.83 20.18 12.40
CA LEU A 252 1.79 21.64 12.27
C LEU A 252 0.64 22.26 13.06
N SER A 253 -0.54 21.63 13.09
CA SER A 253 -1.67 22.11 13.89
C SER A 253 -1.35 22.14 15.37
N ARG A 254 -0.64 21.15 15.89
CA ARG A 254 -0.16 21.14 17.29
C ARG A 254 0.87 22.22 17.54
N CYS A 255 1.86 22.38 16.63
CA CYS A 255 2.89 23.41 16.73
C CYS A 255 2.31 24.81 16.79
N TYR A 256 1.39 25.14 15.89
CA TYR A 256 0.79 26.47 15.78
C TYR A 256 -0.50 26.63 16.60
N ARG A 257 -0.90 25.61 17.36
CA ARG A 257 -2.13 25.59 18.19
C ARG A 257 -3.39 25.86 17.37
N ILE A 258 -3.46 25.29 16.17
CA ILE A 258 -4.59 25.38 15.28
C ILE A 258 -5.54 24.22 15.60
N PRO A 259 -6.81 24.45 15.93
CA PRO A 259 -7.75 23.37 16.16
C PRO A 259 -8.05 22.63 14.86
N LEU A 260 -7.98 21.29 14.89
CA LEU A 260 -8.42 20.45 13.79
C LEU A 260 -9.94 20.25 13.83
N PRO A 261 -10.57 19.99 12.67
CA PRO A 261 -11.97 19.56 12.61
C PRO A 261 -12.25 18.34 13.49
N GLU A 262 -13.46 18.25 14.02
CA GLU A 262 -13.87 17.16 14.90
C GLU A 262 -13.78 15.79 14.20
N GLY A 263 -13.12 14.83 14.87
CA GLY A 263 -12.94 13.45 14.39
C GLY A 263 -11.82 13.27 13.37
N MET A 264 -11.23 14.33 12.83
CA MET A 264 -10.15 14.23 11.82
C MET A 264 -8.94 13.47 12.37
N GLU A 265 -8.43 13.85 13.55
CA GLU A 265 -7.24 13.22 14.14
C GLU A 265 -7.46 11.73 14.42
N GLU A 266 -8.65 11.33 14.87
CA GLU A 266 -8.97 9.92 15.10
C GLU A 266 -9.02 9.12 13.79
N ARG A 267 -9.54 9.70 12.71
CA ARG A 267 -9.54 9.07 11.39
C ARG A 267 -8.12 8.89 10.84
N ILE A 268 -7.24 9.89 11.03
CA ILE A 268 -5.81 9.79 10.67
C ILE A 268 -5.11 8.70 11.49
N ARG A 269 -5.42 8.58 12.78
CA ARG A 269 -4.91 7.48 13.62
C ARG A 269 -5.33 6.11 13.11
N LYS A 270 -6.57 5.96 12.63
CA LYS A 270 -7.04 4.72 12.01
C LYS A 270 -6.30 4.43 10.70
N MET A 271 -6.02 5.44 9.88
CA MET A 271 -5.18 5.28 8.69
C MET A 271 -3.79 4.73 9.06
N ALA A 272 -3.13 5.30 10.07
CA ALA A 272 -1.84 4.81 10.55
C ALA A 272 -1.91 3.35 11.05
N ARG A 273 -3.00 2.96 11.70
CA ARG A 273 -3.22 1.57 12.15
C ARG A 273 -3.47 0.61 10.99
N TYR A 274 -4.10 1.07 9.90
CA TYR A 274 -4.20 0.29 8.68
C TYR A 274 -2.82 0.10 8.03
N SER A 275 -1.99 1.15 7.92
CA SER A 275 -0.60 1.01 7.45
C SER A 275 0.20 0.03 8.30
N ALA A 276 0.05 0.08 9.64
CA ALA A 276 0.68 -0.87 10.55
C ALA A 276 0.24 -2.33 10.32
N ALA A 277 -1.03 -2.55 9.99
CA ALA A 277 -1.54 -3.89 9.69
C ALA A 277 -1.03 -4.41 8.34
N MET A 278 -0.94 -3.54 7.33
CA MET A 278 -0.48 -3.93 5.99
C MET A 278 1.03 -4.14 5.90
N GLU A 279 1.82 -3.66 6.87
CA GLU A 279 3.27 -3.85 6.87
C GLU A 279 3.65 -5.33 6.91
N MET A 280 4.42 -5.75 5.91
CA MET A 280 5.02 -7.09 5.84
C MET A 280 6.19 -7.22 6.85
N PRO A 281 6.61 -8.45 7.19
CA PRO A 281 7.70 -8.67 8.16
C PRO A 281 9.05 -8.05 7.78
N ASP A 282 9.27 -7.70 6.51
CA ASP A 282 10.47 -7.02 6.03
C ASP A 282 10.37 -5.49 6.07
N GLY A 283 9.25 -4.95 6.57
CA GLY A 283 9.00 -3.52 6.68
C GLY A 283 8.35 -2.88 5.44
N ASN A 284 8.22 -3.63 4.34
CA ASN A 284 7.59 -3.12 3.13
C ASN A 284 6.07 -3.16 3.21
N ALA A 285 5.41 -2.24 2.50
CA ALA A 285 4.00 -2.39 2.16
C ALA A 285 3.86 -3.34 0.95
N PRO A 286 2.75 -4.11 0.83
CA PRO A 286 2.48 -4.91 -0.37
C PRO A 286 2.27 -4.00 -1.58
N SER A 287 2.61 -4.48 -2.78
CA SER A 287 2.50 -3.71 -4.03
C SER A 287 1.06 -3.60 -4.56
N THR A 288 0.06 -3.62 -3.69
CA THR A 288 -1.36 -3.64 -4.04
C THR A 288 -1.80 -2.38 -4.79
N GLY A 289 -2.47 -2.57 -5.92
CA GLY A 289 -2.86 -1.49 -6.82
C GLY A 289 -1.65 -0.79 -7.46
N ASP A 290 -1.77 0.50 -7.75
CA ASP A 290 -0.63 1.28 -8.25
C ASP A 290 0.38 1.55 -7.12
N SER A 291 1.16 0.54 -6.75
CA SER A 291 2.15 0.63 -5.68
C SER A 291 3.49 0.07 -6.10
N ASP A 292 4.55 0.71 -5.62
CA ASP A 292 5.90 0.16 -5.59
C ASP A 292 6.09 -0.63 -4.28
N LEU A 293 7.11 -1.46 -4.23
CA LEU A 293 7.54 -2.11 -3.00
C LEU A 293 8.35 -1.10 -2.17
N ILE A 294 7.72 -0.51 -1.14
CA ILE A 294 8.30 0.58 -0.35
C ILE A 294 8.36 0.19 1.12
N ASP A 295 9.53 0.32 1.73
CA ASP A 295 9.68 0.26 3.17
C ASP A 295 8.98 1.46 3.82
N GLN A 296 7.97 1.18 4.66
CA GLN A 296 7.11 2.20 5.26
C GLN A 296 7.40 2.49 6.74
N ARG A 297 8.46 1.91 7.29
CA ARG A 297 8.77 2.00 8.73
C ARG A 297 8.99 3.44 9.20
N ASP A 298 9.57 4.31 8.37
CA ASP A 298 9.70 5.74 8.65
C ASP A 298 8.35 6.42 8.92
N LEU A 299 7.32 6.04 8.18
CA LEU A 299 5.96 6.55 8.38
C LEU A 299 5.37 6.07 9.71
N MET A 300 5.62 4.79 10.07
CA MET A 300 5.19 4.25 11.37
C MET A 300 5.90 4.93 12.53
N GLU A 301 7.19 5.22 12.41
CA GLU A 301 7.99 5.96 13.40
C GLU A 301 7.44 7.36 13.65
N ARG A 302 7.13 8.11 12.58
CA ARG A 302 6.49 9.42 12.66
C ARG A 302 5.13 9.36 13.35
N ALA A 303 4.29 8.41 12.94
CA ALA A 303 2.96 8.22 13.51
C ALA A 303 3.02 7.78 14.98
N ALA A 304 3.95 6.89 15.35
CA ALA A 304 4.17 6.46 16.72
C ALA A 304 4.48 7.63 17.66
N VAL A 305 5.39 8.51 17.25
CA VAL A 305 5.73 9.73 18.01
C VAL A 305 4.54 10.68 18.09
N LEU A 306 3.88 10.94 16.96
CA LEU A 306 2.78 11.88 16.90
C LEU A 306 1.58 11.45 17.76
N PHE A 307 1.26 10.16 17.76
CA PHE A 307 0.11 9.62 18.49
C PHE A 307 0.45 8.97 19.83
N GLN A 308 1.74 8.90 20.22
CA GLN A 308 2.21 8.19 21.42
C GLN A 308 1.68 6.76 21.46
N ASP A 309 1.78 6.03 20.32
CA ASP A 309 1.15 4.74 20.10
C ASP A 309 2.19 3.61 20.07
N SER A 310 2.15 2.74 21.07
CA SER A 310 3.05 1.60 21.22
C SER A 310 2.89 0.51 20.13
N LEU A 311 1.70 0.37 19.53
CA LEU A 311 1.50 -0.58 18.42
C LEU A 311 2.17 -0.07 17.14
N LEU A 312 2.06 1.23 16.86
CA LEU A 312 2.78 1.85 15.74
C LEU A 312 4.30 1.82 15.99
N ARG A 313 4.74 2.00 17.25
CA ARG A 313 6.16 1.85 17.64
C ARG A 313 6.68 0.44 17.34
N GLY A 314 5.86 -0.58 17.49
CA GLY A 314 6.20 -1.98 17.21
C GLY A 314 6.42 -2.29 15.74
N GLN A 315 5.96 -1.41 14.83
CA GLN A 315 6.16 -1.53 13.36
C GLN A 315 7.36 -0.71 12.85
N GLY A 316 7.90 0.21 13.62
CA GLY A 316 9.12 0.95 13.25
C GLY A 316 10.39 0.20 13.65
N GLU A 317 11.52 0.71 13.21
CA GLU A 317 12.83 0.15 13.52
C GLU A 317 13.20 0.33 15.01
N GLN A 318 14.16 -0.45 15.49
CA GLN A 318 14.68 -0.30 16.84
C GLN A 318 15.27 1.09 17.04
N THR A 319 16.07 1.55 16.10
CA THR A 319 16.60 2.93 16.02
C THR A 319 15.82 3.66 14.93
N VAL A 320 15.34 4.85 15.22
CA VAL A 320 14.62 5.69 14.23
C VAL A 320 15.41 5.76 12.92
N SER A 321 14.73 5.59 11.79
CA SER A 321 15.32 5.74 10.45
C SER A 321 15.82 7.17 10.19
N SER A 322 16.78 7.32 9.28
CA SER A 322 17.26 8.65 8.88
C SER A 322 16.14 9.52 8.29
N ASP A 323 15.22 8.91 7.52
CA ASP A 323 14.10 9.62 6.89
C ASP A 323 13.14 10.19 7.95
N ALA A 324 12.73 9.38 8.92
CA ALA A 324 11.89 9.85 10.02
C ALA A 324 12.60 10.87 10.92
N ALA A 325 13.91 10.70 11.15
CA ALA A 325 14.68 11.63 11.97
C ALA A 325 14.64 13.07 11.44
N TRP A 326 14.68 13.25 10.10
CA TRP A 326 14.54 14.55 9.47
C TRP A 326 13.15 15.18 9.62
N GLU A 327 12.12 14.38 9.88
CA GLU A 327 10.74 14.86 10.06
C GLU A 327 10.41 15.13 11.56
N ILE A 328 10.89 14.29 12.49
CA ILE A 328 10.53 14.39 13.91
C ILE A 328 11.57 15.12 14.76
N GLY A 329 12.83 15.27 14.29
CA GLY A 329 13.92 15.88 15.02
C GLY A 329 14.34 15.13 16.28
N VAL A 330 15.36 15.64 16.97
CA VAL A 330 15.93 14.97 18.17
C VAL A 330 14.92 14.79 19.31
N GLU A 331 14.02 15.73 19.52
CA GLU A 331 12.96 15.60 20.54
C GLU A 331 11.99 14.45 20.20
N GLY A 332 11.67 14.30 18.92
CA GLY A 332 10.85 13.19 18.42
C GLY A 332 11.57 11.85 18.56
N ILE A 333 12.88 11.79 18.28
CA ILE A 333 13.73 10.61 18.47
C ILE A 333 13.72 10.20 19.95
N GLU A 334 13.97 11.13 20.87
CA GLU A 334 13.90 10.86 22.31
C GLU A 334 12.50 10.40 22.76
N SER A 335 11.45 10.92 22.12
CA SER A 335 10.08 10.48 22.41
C SER A 335 9.84 9.05 21.91
N TYR A 336 10.33 8.71 20.73
CA TYR A 336 10.26 7.38 20.16
C TYR A 336 10.99 6.33 21.01
N ASP A 337 12.20 6.66 21.49
CA ASP A 337 13.00 5.78 22.34
C ASP A 337 12.34 5.48 23.70
N ARG A 338 11.47 6.38 24.18
CA ARG A 338 10.69 6.15 25.41
C ARG A 338 9.45 5.29 25.23
N LEU A 339 9.00 5.10 23.98
CA LEU A 339 7.84 4.27 23.68
C LEU A 339 8.22 2.79 23.66
N GLU A 340 7.61 2.01 24.54
CA GLU A 340 7.77 0.55 24.52
C GLU A 340 7.03 -0.05 23.31
N PRO A 341 7.70 -0.80 22.42
CA PRO A 341 7.06 -1.44 21.27
C PRO A 341 6.08 -2.53 21.74
N LYS A 342 4.95 -2.65 21.05
CA LYS A 342 3.97 -3.70 21.28
C LYS A 342 3.57 -4.34 19.96
N GLU A 343 3.35 -5.63 19.98
CA GLU A 343 2.74 -6.39 18.89
C GLU A 343 1.22 -6.41 19.03
N SER A 344 0.53 -6.64 17.91
CA SER A 344 -0.91 -6.89 17.94
C SER A 344 -1.20 -8.19 18.69
N PRO A 345 -2.10 -8.21 19.66
CA PRO A 345 -2.46 -9.43 20.38
C PRO A 345 -3.25 -10.43 19.51
N ASN A 346 -3.79 -9.99 18.38
CA ASN A 346 -4.55 -10.80 17.45
C ASN A 346 -3.76 -10.93 16.14
N PRO A 347 -3.42 -12.15 15.69
CA PRO A 347 -2.74 -12.35 14.42
C PRO A 347 -3.63 -12.00 13.21
N LEU A 348 -4.94 -12.05 13.33
CA LEU A 348 -5.90 -11.72 12.28
C LEU A 348 -6.48 -10.33 12.50
N ILE A 349 -6.25 -9.43 11.55
CA ILE A 349 -6.72 -8.04 11.58
C ILE A 349 -7.64 -7.82 10.37
N LEU A 350 -8.86 -7.34 10.61
CA LEU A 350 -9.88 -7.14 9.59
C LEU A 350 -10.25 -5.66 9.46
N PHE A 351 -10.29 -5.18 8.22
CA PHE A 351 -10.81 -3.87 7.81
C PHE A 351 -12.00 -4.08 6.86
N PRO A 352 -13.21 -4.22 7.41
CA PRO A 352 -14.37 -4.66 6.62
C PRO A 352 -14.88 -3.60 5.64
N ASP A 353 -14.76 -2.31 5.96
CA ASP A 353 -15.24 -1.21 5.11
C ASP A 353 -14.31 -1.04 3.89
N GLY A 354 -13.00 -1.09 4.10
CA GLY A 354 -12.00 -1.08 3.04
C GLY A 354 -11.86 -2.40 2.30
N GLY A 355 -12.32 -3.50 2.92
CA GLY A 355 -12.28 -4.84 2.32
C GLY A 355 -10.92 -5.52 2.38
N HIS A 356 -10.19 -5.39 3.49
CA HIS A 356 -8.88 -6.01 3.69
C HIS A 356 -8.83 -6.86 4.95
N ALA A 357 -8.10 -7.97 4.88
CA ALA A 357 -7.74 -8.78 6.04
C ALA A 357 -6.25 -9.13 6.00
N TYR A 358 -5.62 -9.10 7.17
CA TYR A 358 -4.20 -9.39 7.35
C TYR A 358 -4.02 -10.47 8.40
N TRP A 359 -3.24 -11.49 8.06
CA TRP A 359 -2.73 -12.47 9.02
C TRP A 359 -1.26 -12.19 9.29
N LYS A 360 -0.89 -12.04 10.56
CA LYS A 360 0.49 -11.88 11.03
C LYS A 360 0.82 -13.01 12.00
N GLY A 361 1.22 -14.17 11.45
CA GLY A 361 1.64 -15.33 12.22
C GLY A 361 3.13 -15.29 12.57
N GLN A 362 3.60 -16.34 13.26
CA GLN A 362 5.03 -16.52 13.50
C GLN A 362 5.71 -16.98 12.21
N GLY A 363 6.44 -16.07 11.53
CA GLY A 363 7.11 -16.33 10.27
C GLY A 363 6.24 -16.28 9.02
N SER A 364 4.92 -16.17 9.15
CA SER A 364 3.99 -16.05 8.02
C SER A 364 3.19 -14.74 8.04
N TYR A 365 2.98 -14.17 6.86
CA TYR A 365 2.07 -13.04 6.65
C TYR A 365 1.21 -13.33 5.43
N LEU A 366 -0.08 -13.06 5.55
CA LEU A 366 -1.02 -13.14 4.45
C LEU A 366 -1.87 -11.87 4.41
N HIS A 367 -1.98 -11.26 3.24
CA HIS A 367 -2.91 -10.18 2.94
C HIS A 367 -4.01 -10.70 2.03
N ALA A 368 -5.26 -10.38 2.30
CA ALA A 368 -6.41 -10.72 1.47
C ALA A 368 -7.24 -9.46 1.18
N LYS A 369 -7.69 -9.31 -0.08
CA LYS A 369 -8.40 -8.14 -0.57
C LYS A 369 -9.74 -8.50 -1.22
N ALA A 370 -10.82 -7.89 -0.72
CA ALA A 370 -12.16 -7.90 -1.32
C ALA A 370 -12.82 -6.51 -1.22
N GLY A 371 -12.02 -5.48 -1.33
CA GLY A 371 -12.44 -4.09 -1.37
C GLY A 371 -13.09 -3.71 -2.71
N THR A 372 -13.48 -2.46 -2.82
CA THR A 372 -13.89 -1.88 -4.11
C THR A 372 -12.70 -1.85 -5.08
N LEU A 373 -12.96 -1.53 -6.35
CA LEU A 373 -11.86 -1.32 -7.30
C LEU A 373 -10.91 -0.21 -6.82
N GLY A 374 -11.44 0.79 -6.15
CA GLY A 374 -10.77 2.05 -5.89
C GLY A 374 -10.92 3.00 -7.09
N ALA A 375 -10.18 4.06 -7.12
CA ALA A 375 -10.12 5.00 -8.23
C ALA A 375 -9.24 4.50 -9.38
N GLY A 376 -8.66 5.41 -10.15
CA GLY A 376 -7.75 5.09 -11.26
C GLY A 376 -6.51 4.28 -10.85
N HIS A 377 -6.14 4.29 -9.56
CA HIS A 377 -5.02 3.54 -9.00
C HIS A 377 -5.36 2.10 -8.58
N GLY A 378 -6.62 1.72 -8.55
CA GLY A 378 -7.04 0.35 -8.26
C GLY A 378 -6.79 -0.60 -9.44
N HIS A 379 -6.61 -1.89 -9.12
CA HIS A 379 -6.46 -2.99 -10.08
C HIS A 379 -7.63 -3.96 -9.99
N ALA A 380 -7.75 -4.86 -10.98
CA ALA A 380 -8.75 -5.94 -10.99
C ALA A 380 -8.31 -7.10 -10.06
N ASP A 381 -8.00 -6.79 -8.82
CA ASP A 381 -7.37 -7.65 -7.83
C ASP A 381 -8.34 -8.12 -6.71
N GLN A 382 -9.64 -8.05 -6.94
CA GLN A 382 -10.63 -8.53 -5.99
C GLN A 382 -10.51 -10.04 -5.79
N LEU A 383 -10.64 -10.49 -4.55
CA LEU A 383 -10.37 -11.84 -4.06
C LEU A 383 -8.89 -12.26 -4.17
N ALA A 384 -7.98 -11.34 -4.43
CA ALA A 384 -6.55 -11.63 -4.39
C ALA A 384 -6.03 -11.78 -2.96
N PHE A 385 -4.90 -12.49 -2.84
CA PHE A 385 -4.14 -12.56 -1.61
C PHE A 385 -2.64 -12.62 -1.92
N ASP A 386 -1.83 -12.13 -0.98
CA ASP A 386 -0.38 -12.20 -1.01
C ASP A 386 0.11 -13.05 0.16
N LEU A 387 1.24 -13.73 -0.01
CA LEU A 387 1.81 -14.61 0.99
C LEU A 387 3.32 -14.35 1.14
N TYR A 388 3.71 -14.00 2.36
CA TYR A 388 5.10 -13.93 2.80
C TYR A 388 5.36 -15.03 3.82
N HIS A 389 6.50 -15.70 3.72
CA HIS A 389 6.83 -16.81 4.62
C HIS A 389 8.34 -16.87 4.87
N ASP A 390 8.74 -17.05 6.11
CA ASP A 390 10.12 -17.25 6.58
C ASP A 390 11.17 -16.36 5.90
N GLY A 391 10.91 -15.05 5.88
CA GLY A 391 11.87 -14.04 5.44
C GLY A 391 11.87 -13.75 3.94
N GLU A 392 10.87 -14.23 3.17
CA GLU A 392 10.74 -13.88 1.76
C GLU A 392 9.29 -13.81 1.27
N ASN A 393 9.07 -12.98 0.24
CA ASN A 393 7.82 -12.96 -0.51
C ASN A 393 7.70 -14.23 -1.34
N VAL A 394 6.53 -14.86 -1.35
CA VAL A 394 6.25 -16.13 -2.04
C VAL A 394 5.20 -15.96 -3.13
N LEU A 395 3.99 -15.51 -2.75
CA LEU A 395 2.95 -15.09 -3.68
C LEU A 395 2.77 -13.60 -3.55
N VAL A 396 2.80 -12.89 -4.67
CA VAL A 396 2.92 -11.42 -4.67
C VAL A 396 1.89 -10.77 -5.57
N ASP A 397 1.52 -9.54 -5.24
CA ASP A 397 0.92 -8.62 -6.20
C ASP A 397 1.97 -8.20 -7.23
N PRO A 398 1.62 -8.09 -8.52
CA PRO A 398 2.58 -7.74 -9.57
C PRO A 398 3.07 -6.28 -9.51
N GLY A 399 2.39 -5.39 -8.78
CA GLY A 399 2.68 -3.95 -8.76
C GLY A 399 2.16 -3.21 -9.99
N ARG A 400 2.65 -1.98 -10.21
CA ARG A 400 2.09 -1.05 -11.22
C ARG A 400 2.86 -0.96 -12.54
N TYR A 401 4.15 -1.13 -12.53
CA TYR A 401 5.13 -0.98 -13.61
C TYR A 401 5.15 0.39 -14.30
N THR A 402 4.05 0.84 -14.96
CA THR A 402 4.03 2.09 -15.74
C THR A 402 2.62 2.68 -15.83
N TYR A 403 2.54 3.99 -16.05
CA TYR A 403 1.30 4.70 -16.35
C TYR A 403 1.08 4.94 -17.84
N VAL A 404 2.10 4.66 -18.68
CA VAL A 404 1.98 4.78 -20.13
C VAL A 404 0.95 3.78 -20.64
N ALA A 405 -0.08 4.28 -21.31
CA ALA A 405 -1.13 3.45 -21.89
C ALA A 405 -0.56 2.43 -22.88
N GLY A 406 -0.89 1.15 -22.69
CA GLY A 406 -0.38 0.10 -23.53
C GLY A 406 -0.50 -1.30 -22.92
N LYS A 407 0.05 -2.29 -23.63
CA LYS A 407 -0.08 -3.70 -23.29
C LYS A 407 0.40 -4.01 -21.86
N ASP A 408 1.53 -3.43 -21.43
CA ASP A 408 2.07 -3.69 -20.11
C ASP A 408 1.17 -3.10 -19.03
N ARG A 409 0.76 -1.81 -19.16
CA ARG A 409 -0.15 -1.17 -18.21
C ARG A 409 -1.45 -1.98 -18.03
N TYR A 410 -2.06 -2.39 -19.15
CA TYR A 410 -3.32 -3.15 -19.09
C TYR A 410 -3.15 -4.53 -18.50
N TRP A 411 -2.00 -5.18 -18.72
CA TRP A 411 -1.70 -6.47 -18.11
C TRP A 411 -1.56 -6.35 -16.59
N PHE A 412 -0.75 -5.40 -16.10
CA PHE A 412 -0.56 -5.20 -14.66
C PHE A 412 -1.86 -4.84 -13.92
N LYS A 413 -2.81 -4.20 -14.60
CA LYS A 413 -4.13 -3.87 -14.05
C LYS A 413 -5.16 -5.00 -14.17
N SER A 414 -4.90 -6.06 -14.93
CA SER A 414 -5.88 -7.13 -15.19
C SER A 414 -5.93 -8.16 -14.07
N ALA A 415 -7.10 -8.79 -13.86
CA ALA A 415 -7.25 -9.88 -12.91
C ALA A 415 -6.30 -11.06 -13.22
N ALA A 416 -5.98 -11.29 -14.48
CA ALA A 416 -5.03 -12.32 -14.88
C ALA A 416 -3.62 -12.15 -14.32
N ALA A 417 -3.24 -10.95 -13.87
CA ALA A 417 -1.93 -10.69 -13.29
C ALA A 417 -1.84 -10.98 -11.78
N HIS A 418 -2.98 -11.10 -11.09
CA HIS A 418 -3.06 -11.20 -9.64
C HIS A 418 -3.35 -12.63 -9.15
N ASN A 419 -3.20 -12.87 -7.84
CA ASN A 419 -3.52 -14.13 -7.16
C ASN A 419 -5.04 -14.27 -6.95
N THR A 420 -5.82 -14.25 -8.02
CA THR A 420 -7.27 -14.21 -7.97
C THR A 420 -7.96 -15.27 -8.84
N VAL A 421 -9.26 -15.14 -9.02
CA VAL A 421 -10.12 -16.07 -9.74
C VAL A 421 -10.61 -15.45 -11.04
N LEU A 422 -10.61 -16.23 -12.14
CA LEU A 422 -11.31 -15.88 -13.37
C LEU A 422 -12.37 -16.92 -13.71
N VAL A 423 -13.44 -16.49 -14.39
CA VAL A 423 -14.46 -17.35 -14.98
C VAL A 423 -14.44 -17.18 -16.48
N ASP A 424 -14.33 -18.31 -17.22
CA ASP A 424 -14.28 -18.36 -18.69
C ASP A 424 -13.15 -17.50 -19.30
N GLY A 425 -12.06 -17.29 -18.54
CA GLY A 425 -10.96 -16.43 -18.95
C GLY A 425 -11.33 -14.95 -19.07
N ILE A 426 -12.49 -14.54 -18.53
CA ILE A 426 -13.00 -13.18 -18.61
C ILE A 426 -12.55 -12.40 -17.38
N ASP A 427 -11.98 -11.23 -17.61
CA ASP A 427 -11.68 -10.29 -16.53
C ASP A 427 -12.99 -9.61 -16.06
N CYS A 428 -13.24 -9.59 -14.74
CA CYS A 428 -14.43 -8.95 -14.18
C CYS A 428 -14.34 -7.40 -14.21
N TYR A 429 -13.16 -6.86 -14.48
CA TYR A 429 -12.93 -5.43 -14.73
C TYR A 429 -12.20 -5.28 -16.06
N GLU A 430 -12.73 -4.48 -16.97
CA GLU A 430 -12.11 -4.21 -18.26
C GLU A 430 -11.56 -2.79 -18.29
N ALA A 431 -10.23 -2.64 -18.38
CA ALA A 431 -9.59 -1.33 -18.51
C ALA A 431 -9.97 -0.66 -19.85
N LYS A 432 -10.36 0.60 -19.77
CA LYS A 432 -10.59 1.46 -20.93
C LYS A 432 -9.28 2.13 -21.38
N ASP A 433 -8.53 2.63 -20.44
CA ASP A 433 -7.23 3.28 -20.57
C ASP A 433 -6.40 3.08 -19.30
N SER A 434 -5.36 3.87 -19.07
CA SER A 434 -4.52 3.76 -17.87
C SER A 434 -5.26 4.01 -16.55
N TRP A 435 -6.43 4.69 -16.57
CA TRP A 435 -7.11 5.23 -15.40
C TRP A 435 -8.57 4.79 -15.28
N GLU A 436 -9.26 4.57 -16.38
CA GLU A 436 -10.69 4.27 -16.42
C GLU A 436 -10.97 2.81 -16.81
N TYR A 437 -12.12 2.32 -16.38
CA TYR A 437 -12.62 0.99 -16.70
C TYR A 437 -13.95 1.06 -17.48
N ARG A 438 -14.13 0.18 -18.46
CA ARG A 438 -15.38 0.02 -19.23
C ARG A 438 -16.36 -0.89 -18.50
N ARG A 439 -15.82 -2.00 -17.93
CA ARG A 439 -16.58 -2.93 -17.12
C ARG A 439 -16.10 -2.81 -15.69
N MET A 440 -17.03 -2.76 -14.75
CA MET A 440 -16.78 -2.74 -13.34
C MET A 440 -17.58 -3.83 -12.64
N SER A 441 -17.04 -4.37 -11.59
CA SER A 441 -17.62 -5.41 -10.77
C SER A 441 -18.02 -4.90 -9.39
N LYS A 442 -18.51 -5.79 -8.54
CA LYS A 442 -18.80 -5.50 -7.14
C LYS A 442 -18.43 -6.70 -6.29
N THR A 443 -17.66 -6.47 -5.24
CA THR A 443 -17.46 -7.43 -4.15
C THR A 443 -18.70 -7.50 -3.27
N THR A 444 -18.92 -8.64 -2.63
CA THR A 444 -20.02 -8.81 -1.67
C THR A 444 -19.56 -8.69 -0.22
N GLY A 445 -18.27 -8.43 -0.02
CA GLY A 445 -17.66 -8.18 1.28
C GLY A 445 -16.60 -9.21 1.66
N ILE A 446 -16.03 -8.98 2.83
CA ILE A 446 -15.02 -9.82 3.46
C ILE A 446 -15.42 -10.08 4.91
N SER A 447 -15.19 -11.30 5.37
CA SER A 447 -15.30 -11.67 6.78
C SER A 447 -14.09 -12.51 7.18
N ALA A 448 -13.68 -12.42 8.43
CA ALA A 448 -12.51 -13.13 8.90
C ALA A 448 -12.68 -13.56 10.36
N LYS A 449 -12.14 -14.72 10.71
CA LYS A 449 -12.18 -15.26 12.06
C LYS A 449 -10.89 -15.99 12.39
N GLU A 450 -10.38 -15.74 13.58
CA GLU A 450 -9.30 -16.52 14.18
C GLU A 450 -9.88 -17.36 15.33
N LYS A 451 -9.45 -18.60 15.43
CA LYS A 451 -9.76 -19.46 16.57
C LYS A 451 -8.63 -20.46 16.83
N GLU A 452 -8.04 -20.37 18.01
CA GLU A 452 -7.04 -21.32 18.50
C GLU A 452 -5.87 -21.51 17.50
N GLY A 453 -5.36 -20.39 16.97
CA GLY A 453 -4.24 -20.38 16.04
C GLY A 453 -4.58 -20.69 14.58
N CYS A 454 -5.85 -21.03 14.27
CA CYS A 454 -6.30 -21.16 12.88
C CYS A 454 -6.97 -19.88 12.40
N GLY A 455 -6.68 -19.50 11.15
CA GLY A 455 -7.31 -18.37 10.48
C GLY A 455 -8.31 -18.81 9.41
N TYR A 456 -9.35 -18.03 9.23
CA TYR A 456 -10.34 -18.18 8.17
C TYR A 456 -10.72 -16.81 7.62
N ILE A 457 -10.68 -16.66 6.29
CA ILE A 457 -11.09 -15.44 5.60
C ILE A 457 -12.02 -15.83 4.46
N ARG A 458 -13.20 -15.23 4.40
CA ARG A 458 -14.17 -15.43 3.33
C ARG A 458 -14.38 -14.13 2.57
N MET A 459 -14.33 -14.22 1.25
CA MET A 459 -14.49 -13.10 0.32
C MET A 459 -15.51 -13.46 -0.75
N GLY A 460 -16.27 -12.49 -1.23
CA GLY A 460 -17.27 -12.72 -2.27
C GLY A 460 -17.22 -11.70 -3.41
N LEU A 461 -17.52 -12.15 -4.63
CA LEU A 461 -17.51 -11.37 -5.85
C LEU A 461 -18.74 -11.62 -6.71
N ALA A 462 -19.46 -10.55 -7.04
CA ALA A 462 -20.59 -10.53 -7.97
C ALA A 462 -20.18 -10.14 -9.40
N GLY A 463 -18.89 -10.17 -9.73
CA GLY A 463 -18.35 -9.68 -10.99
C GLY A 463 -18.76 -10.45 -12.22
N TYR A 464 -19.28 -11.65 -12.05
CA TYR A 464 -19.73 -12.53 -13.12
C TYR A 464 -21.27 -12.73 -13.12
N ALA A 465 -22.00 -11.81 -12.50
CA ALA A 465 -23.46 -11.86 -12.47
C ALA A 465 -24.11 -11.89 -13.86
N GLU A 466 -23.48 -11.27 -14.87
CA GLU A 466 -23.93 -11.33 -16.28
C GLU A 466 -23.84 -12.74 -16.88
N LEU A 467 -22.93 -13.58 -16.38
CA LEU A 467 -22.84 -15.01 -16.73
C LEU A 467 -23.79 -15.87 -15.90
N GLY A 468 -24.51 -15.29 -14.94
CA GLY A 468 -25.38 -16.02 -14.03
C GLY A 468 -24.65 -16.72 -12.89
N VAL A 469 -23.40 -16.31 -12.59
CA VAL A 469 -22.57 -16.94 -11.55
C VAL A 469 -22.01 -15.92 -10.54
N PHE A 470 -21.76 -16.42 -9.33
CA PHE A 470 -21.11 -15.70 -8.23
C PHE A 470 -19.94 -16.53 -7.72
N ILE A 471 -18.90 -15.83 -7.26
CA ILE A 471 -17.70 -16.47 -6.71
C ILE A 471 -17.58 -16.16 -5.23
N THR A 472 -17.24 -17.17 -4.45
CA THR A 472 -16.73 -17.04 -3.10
C THR A 472 -15.33 -17.63 -3.03
N ARG A 473 -14.40 -16.94 -2.43
CA ARG A 473 -13.07 -17.47 -2.08
C ARG A 473 -12.95 -17.55 -0.57
N LYS A 474 -12.50 -18.70 -0.08
CA LYS A 474 -12.22 -18.95 1.32
C LYS A 474 -10.73 -19.28 1.47
N LEU A 475 -10.06 -18.58 2.38
CA LEU A 475 -8.67 -18.83 2.74
C LEU A 475 -8.65 -19.42 4.14
N PHE A 476 -7.93 -20.53 4.28
CA PHE A 476 -7.72 -21.18 5.57
C PHE A 476 -6.23 -21.11 5.90
N ILE A 477 -5.92 -20.69 7.10
CA ILE A 477 -4.59 -20.75 7.71
C ILE A 477 -4.68 -21.83 8.79
N LEU A 478 -4.16 -23.03 8.51
CA LEU A 478 -4.25 -24.15 9.43
C LEU A 478 -3.16 -24.07 10.50
N ASP A 479 -1.97 -23.72 10.07
CA ASP A 479 -0.80 -23.43 10.89
C ASP A 479 0.12 -22.44 10.14
N ASN A 480 1.38 -22.29 10.57
CA ASN A 480 2.32 -21.37 9.92
C ASN A 480 2.76 -21.82 8.52
N ASP A 481 2.66 -23.11 8.21
CA ASP A 481 3.22 -23.73 6.99
C ASP A 481 2.16 -24.24 6.01
N THR A 482 0.87 -24.27 6.43
CA THR A 482 -0.21 -24.90 5.65
C THR A 482 -1.37 -23.93 5.46
N PHE A 483 -1.65 -23.62 4.18
CA PHE A 483 -2.72 -22.70 3.77
C PHE A 483 -3.60 -23.40 2.71
N LEU A 484 -4.91 -23.13 2.76
CA LEU A 484 -5.85 -23.61 1.74
C LEU A 484 -6.56 -22.43 1.08
N VAL A 485 -6.75 -22.55 -0.21
CA VAL A 485 -7.58 -21.66 -1.02
C VAL A 485 -8.71 -22.48 -1.60
N LEU A 486 -9.94 -22.18 -1.21
CA LEU A 486 -11.14 -22.81 -1.72
C LEU A 486 -11.96 -21.79 -2.50
N ASP A 487 -12.00 -21.99 -3.82
CA ASP A 487 -12.80 -21.17 -4.73
C ASP A 487 -14.11 -21.89 -5.04
N GLU A 488 -15.22 -21.21 -4.80
CA GLU A 488 -16.58 -21.73 -5.03
C GLU A 488 -17.28 -20.92 -6.11
N LEU A 489 -17.82 -21.61 -7.10
CA LEU A 489 -18.67 -21.04 -8.13
C LEU A 489 -20.13 -21.44 -7.87
N TYR A 490 -20.98 -20.47 -7.67
CA TYR A 490 -22.43 -20.60 -7.49
C TYR A 490 -23.14 -20.09 -8.73
N GLY A 491 -23.99 -20.90 -9.35
CA GLY A 491 -24.74 -20.47 -10.51
C GLY A 491 -25.27 -21.62 -11.36
N SER A 492 -25.45 -21.36 -12.66
CA SER A 492 -25.94 -22.35 -13.63
C SER A 492 -25.21 -22.18 -14.95
N GLY A 493 -25.12 -23.26 -15.72
CA GLY A 493 -24.40 -23.27 -16.99
C GLY A 493 -23.14 -24.13 -16.92
N GLU A 494 -22.37 -24.10 -18.00
CA GLU A 494 -21.04 -24.70 -18.09
C GLU A 494 -20.02 -23.57 -18.11
N HIS A 495 -19.11 -23.56 -17.16
CA HIS A 495 -18.10 -22.52 -16.98
C HIS A 495 -16.74 -23.12 -16.72
N THR A 496 -15.71 -22.36 -16.97
CA THR A 496 -14.33 -22.67 -16.58
C THR A 496 -13.94 -21.76 -15.42
N LEU A 497 -13.65 -22.36 -14.26
CA LEU A 497 -13.15 -21.67 -13.09
C LEU A 497 -11.63 -21.77 -13.09
N GLU A 498 -10.93 -20.64 -13.01
CA GLU A 498 -9.47 -20.57 -12.93
C GLU A 498 -9.03 -19.95 -11.61
N SER A 499 -8.21 -20.65 -10.83
CA SER A 499 -7.51 -20.12 -9.65
C SER A 499 -6.06 -19.83 -10.02
N ARG A 500 -5.62 -18.59 -9.85
CA ARG A 500 -4.33 -18.10 -10.32
C ARG A 500 -3.42 -17.73 -9.15
N LEU A 501 -2.15 -18.16 -9.24
CA LEU A 501 -1.11 -17.89 -8.25
C LEU A 501 0.11 -17.28 -8.94
N HIS A 502 0.55 -16.11 -8.50
CA HIS A 502 1.65 -15.35 -9.06
C HIS A 502 2.83 -15.36 -8.08
N PHE A 503 3.93 -15.98 -8.47
CA PHE A 503 5.09 -16.16 -7.61
C PHE A 503 6.04 -14.97 -7.64
N ALA A 504 6.74 -14.78 -6.53
CA ALA A 504 7.85 -13.84 -6.46
C ALA A 504 8.95 -14.19 -7.47
N PRO A 505 9.67 -13.18 -8.01
CA PRO A 505 10.82 -13.40 -8.89
C PRO A 505 11.94 -14.21 -8.23
N GLY A 506 12.72 -14.94 -9.03
CA GLY A 506 13.93 -15.65 -8.57
C GLY A 506 13.71 -17.08 -8.13
N GLY A 507 12.49 -17.49 -7.82
CA GLY A 507 12.17 -18.89 -7.51
C GLY A 507 12.04 -19.77 -8.77
N LYS A 508 12.31 -21.07 -8.63
CA LYS A 508 12.16 -22.07 -9.68
C LYS A 508 10.86 -22.86 -9.47
N LEU A 509 10.01 -22.87 -10.49
CA LEU A 509 8.79 -23.66 -10.49
C LEU A 509 9.01 -24.98 -11.26
N SER A 510 8.64 -26.11 -10.65
CA SER A 510 8.73 -27.45 -11.24
C SER A 510 7.44 -28.22 -10.98
N ALA A 511 7.02 -29.04 -11.97
CA ALA A 511 5.84 -29.89 -11.82
C ALA A 511 6.10 -31.02 -10.80
N THR A 512 5.09 -31.36 -10.01
CA THR A 512 5.03 -32.56 -9.16
C THR A 512 3.96 -33.53 -9.69
N LEU A 513 3.70 -34.63 -8.99
CA LEU A 513 2.69 -35.60 -9.40
C LEU A 513 1.27 -35.02 -9.35
N HIS A 514 0.99 -34.14 -8.38
CA HIS A 514 -0.35 -33.61 -8.12
C HIS A 514 -0.43 -32.08 -8.15
N GLY A 515 0.62 -31.41 -8.68
CA GLY A 515 0.66 -29.95 -8.70
C GLY A 515 2.02 -29.41 -9.12
N ALA A 516 2.58 -28.50 -8.33
CA ALA A 516 3.86 -27.88 -8.57
C ALA A 516 4.63 -27.65 -7.27
N CYS A 517 5.96 -27.51 -7.39
CA CYS A 517 6.83 -27.05 -6.33
C CYS A 517 7.54 -25.77 -6.78
N TRP A 518 7.36 -24.69 -6.03
CA TRP A 518 8.19 -23.49 -6.12
C TRP A 518 9.33 -23.60 -5.12
N GLU A 519 10.55 -23.34 -5.58
CA GLU A 519 11.77 -23.46 -4.78
C GLU A 519 12.61 -22.19 -4.91
N SER A 520 12.93 -21.58 -3.78
CA SER A 520 13.91 -20.50 -3.64
C SER A 520 15.22 -21.05 -3.05
N SER A 521 16.14 -20.13 -2.73
CA SER A 521 17.34 -20.48 -1.96
C SER A 521 17.07 -20.79 -0.48
N ARG A 522 15.89 -20.44 0.03
CA ARG A 522 15.53 -20.55 1.45
C ARG A 522 14.55 -21.67 1.72
N GLN A 523 13.56 -21.86 0.85
CA GLN A 523 12.44 -22.75 1.13
C GLN A 523 11.80 -23.34 -0.12
N LYS A 524 10.92 -24.31 0.12
CA LYS A 524 10.09 -24.95 -0.90
C LYS A 524 8.62 -24.80 -0.52
N LEU A 525 7.83 -24.36 -1.47
CA LEU A 525 6.37 -24.37 -1.39
C LEU A 525 5.82 -25.42 -2.36
N TYR A 526 5.07 -26.38 -1.85
CA TYR A 526 4.30 -27.32 -2.64
C TYR A 526 2.88 -26.78 -2.81
N VAL A 527 2.43 -26.78 -4.05
CA VAL A 527 1.09 -26.30 -4.44
C VAL A 527 0.35 -27.46 -5.09
N VAL A 528 -0.68 -27.94 -4.43
CA VAL A 528 -1.41 -29.15 -4.84
C VAL A 528 -2.90 -28.82 -4.99
N SER A 529 -3.53 -29.31 -6.07
CA SER A 529 -4.97 -29.27 -6.22
C SER A 529 -5.52 -30.67 -6.50
N PRO A 530 -6.28 -31.25 -5.56
CA PRO A 530 -6.77 -32.62 -5.72
C PRO A 530 -7.95 -32.72 -6.69
N ASN A 531 -8.61 -31.60 -7.00
CA ASN A 531 -9.84 -31.56 -7.79
C ASN A 531 -9.78 -30.60 -9.00
N ALA A 532 -8.61 -30.08 -9.35
CA ALA A 532 -8.42 -29.37 -10.61
C ALA A 532 -8.45 -30.36 -11.80
N ASP A 533 -9.01 -29.93 -12.92
CA ASP A 533 -9.03 -30.72 -14.17
C ASP A 533 -7.75 -30.49 -14.99
N ASP A 534 -7.11 -29.32 -14.85
CA ASP A 534 -5.87 -28.97 -15.54
C ASP A 534 -4.98 -28.02 -14.72
N LEU A 535 -3.69 -28.02 -15.05
CA LEU A 535 -2.67 -27.15 -14.44
C LEU A 535 -1.80 -26.53 -15.53
N GLY A 536 -1.86 -25.21 -15.64
CA GLY A 536 -1.03 -24.41 -16.52
C GLY A 536 0.10 -23.68 -15.79
N VAL A 537 1.24 -23.53 -16.46
CA VAL A 537 2.35 -22.67 -16.04
C VAL A 537 2.52 -21.56 -17.05
N GLU A 538 2.32 -20.33 -16.64
CA GLU A 538 2.37 -19.15 -17.50
C GLU A 538 3.52 -18.21 -17.14
N PRO A 539 4.07 -17.43 -18.09
CA PRO A 539 4.97 -16.34 -17.78
C PRO A 539 4.23 -15.21 -17.05
N GLY A 540 4.92 -14.56 -16.12
CA GLY A 540 4.44 -13.39 -15.39
C GLY A 540 5.52 -12.32 -15.24
N TRP A 541 5.16 -11.19 -14.71
CA TRP A 541 6.04 -10.06 -14.41
C TRP A 541 5.72 -9.51 -13.03
N VAL A 542 6.74 -9.08 -12.31
CA VAL A 542 6.60 -8.32 -11.05
C VAL A 542 7.36 -7.02 -11.20
N SER A 543 6.74 -5.93 -10.79
CA SER A 543 7.32 -4.59 -10.80
C SER A 543 7.59 -4.13 -9.37
N PRO A 544 8.84 -4.21 -8.88
CA PRO A 544 9.17 -3.72 -7.55
C PRO A 544 9.16 -2.18 -7.49
N LYS A 545 9.38 -1.51 -8.64
CA LYS A 545 9.41 -0.05 -8.77
C LYS A 545 8.89 0.37 -10.13
N TYR A 546 8.45 1.63 -10.20
CA TYR A 546 8.05 2.27 -11.44
C TYR A 546 9.12 2.10 -12.53
N ASN A 547 8.70 1.73 -13.74
CA ASN A 547 9.54 1.44 -14.91
C ASN A 547 10.54 0.25 -14.76
N GLU A 548 10.44 -0.53 -13.68
CA GLU A 548 11.21 -1.75 -13.48
C GLU A 548 10.30 -2.96 -13.46
N LYS A 549 10.59 -4.00 -14.24
CA LYS A 549 9.86 -5.27 -14.20
C LYS A 549 10.80 -6.46 -14.28
N LEU A 550 10.53 -7.44 -13.44
CA LEU A 550 11.27 -8.68 -13.31
C LEU A 550 10.44 -9.86 -13.83
N PRO A 551 11.04 -10.82 -14.54
CA PRO A 551 10.31 -11.99 -14.99
C PRO A 551 9.92 -12.88 -13.80
N SER A 552 8.72 -13.42 -13.88
CA SER A 552 8.16 -14.35 -12.89
C SER A 552 7.38 -15.47 -13.55
N ARG A 553 6.72 -16.31 -12.75
CA ARG A 553 5.89 -17.43 -13.18
C ARG A 553 4.56 -17.40 -12.44
N ARG A 554 3.54 -17.90 -13.12
CA ARG A 554 2.19 -18.07 -12.57
C ARG A 554 1.75 -19.53 -12.72
N LEU A 555 1.02 -20.04 -11.72
CA LEU A 555 0.25 -21.28 -11.84
C LEU A 555 -1.22 -20.93 -12.10
N VAL A 556 -1.87 -21.71 -12.94
CA VAL A 556 -3.29 -21.61 -13.22
C VAL A 556 -3.91 -23.00 -13.06
N PHE A 557 -4.69 -23.18 -11.99
CA PHE A 557 -5.50 -24.37 -11.81
C PHE A 557 -6.87 -24.14 -12.43
N THR A 558 -7.31 -25.07 -13.27
CA THR A 558 -8.55 -24.95 -14.03
C THR A 558 -9.53 -26.03 -13.60
N ARG A 559 -10.81 -25.67 -13.44
CA ARG A 559 -11.91 -26.60 -13.21
C ARG A 559 -13.08 -26.32 -14.14
N HIS A 560 -13.57 -27.35 -14.81
CA HIS A 560 -14.81 -27.28 -15.60
C HIS A 560 -16.02 -27.45 -14.67
N ALA A 561 -16.73 -26.34 -14.50
CA ALA A 561 -17.84 -26.22 -13.56
C ALA A 561 -19.20 -26.41 -14.26
N ARG A 562 -20.10 -27.18 -13.63
CA ARG A 562 -21.52 -27.28 -13.98
C ARG A 562 -22.32 -27.03 -12.72
N CYS A 563 -23.15 -25.97 -12.70
CA CYS A 563 -23.88 -25.57 -11.49
C CYS A 563 -22.87 -25.19 -10.36
N PHE A 564 -23.15 -25.60 -9.11
CA PHE A 564 -22.16 -25.43 -8.04
C PHE A 564 -20.91 -26.29 -8.32
N SER A 565 -19.76 -25.67 -8.15
CA SER A 565 -18.44 -26.35 -8.19
C SER A 565 -17.45 -25.65 -7.27
N SER A 566 -16.55 -26.42 -6.66
CA SER A 566 -15.44 -25.93 -5.86
C SER A 566 -14.10 -26.29 -6.49
N LEU A 567 -13.08 -25.47 -6.26
CA LEU A 567 -11.69 -25.71 -6.64
C LEU A 567 -10.82 -25.47 -5.41
N LEU A 568 -10.23 -26.54 -4.88
CA LEU A 568 -9.31 -26.49 -3.75
C LEU A 568 -7.87 -26.39 -4.24
N VAL A 569 -7.10 -25.45 -3.68
CA VAL A 569 -5.64 -25.38 -3.80
C VAL A 569 -5.04 -25.39 -2.40
N VAL A 570 -4.09 -26.31 -2.17
CA VAL A 570 -3.36 -26.45 -0.91
C VAL A 570 -1.94 -25.95 -1.11
N LEU A 571 -1.50 -25.07 -0.21
CA LEU A 571 -0.17 -24.50 -0.15
C LEU A 571 0.52 -25.04 1.09
N ALA A 572 1.60 -25.81 0.93
CA ALA A 572 2.33 -26.42 2.07
C ALA A 572 3.83 -26.18 1.93
N PHE A 573 4.45 -25.66 2.97
CA PHE A 573 5.88 -25.44 3.03
C PHE A 573 6.63 -26.68 3.51
N GLY A 574 7.82 -26.92 2.95
CA GLY A 574 8.73 -27.96 3.38
C GLY A 574 8.48 -29.35 2.81
N HIS A 575 7.23 -29.78 2.61
CA HIS A 575 6.88 -31.10 2.09
C HIS A 575 5.62 -31.09 1.22
N GLU A 576 5.48 -32.05 0.33
CA GLU A 576 4.26 -32.22 -0.47
C GLU A 576 3.12 -32.76 0.40
N PRO A 577 1.99 -32.04 0.53
CA PRO A 577 0.92 -32.41 1.45
C PRO A 577 0.15 -33.62 0.94
N LYS A 578 -0.30 -34.47 1.86
CA LYS A 578 -1.25 -35.54 1.56
C LYS A 578 -2.66 -34.95 1.65
N VAL A 579 -3.36 -34.88 0.52
CA VAL A 579 -4.71 -34.33 0.43
C VAL A 579 -5.70 -35.41 0.03
N GLU A 580 -6.75 -35.61 0.83
CA GLU A 580 -7.79 -36.61 0.60
C GLU A 580 -9.17 -35.96 0.80
N GLN A 581 -10.10 -36.24 -0.12
CA GLN A 581 -11.52 -35.90 0.09
C GLN A 581 -12.17 -36.97 0.97
N VAL A 582 -12.91 -36.54 1.98
CA VAL A 582 -13.54 -37.39 2.97
C VAL A 582 -15.05 -37.31 2.84
N PRO A 583 -15.81 -38.42 2.80
CA PRO A 583 -17.26 -38.39 2.74
C PRO A 583 -17.83 -37.80 4.02
N VAL A 584 -18.82 -36.93 3.84
CA VAL A 584 -19.56 -36.31 4.95
C VAL A 584 -20.94 -36.96 5.07
N THR A 585 -21.30 -37.37 6.28
CA THR A 585 -22.59 -38.02 6.55
C THR A 585 -23.41 -37.24 7.58
N SER A 586 -24.74 -37.32 7.48
CA SER A 586 -25.62 -36.80 8.51
C SER A 586 -25.45 -37.60 9.80
N ASN A 587 -25.10 -36.93 10.89
CA ASN A 587 -24.94 -37.58 12.19
C ASN A 587 -26.24 -38.22 12.68
N CYS A 588 -27.39 -37.62 12.37
CA CYS A 588 -28.70 -38.12 12.81
C CYS A 588 -29.28 -39.20 11.90
N LYS A 589 -29.04 -39.11 10.56
CA LYS A 589 -29.69 -39.99 9.58
C LYS A 589 -28.72 -41.05 9.01
N GLY A 590 -27.40 -40.85 9.17
CA GLY A 590 -26.36 -41.73 8.61
C GLY A 590 -26.27 -41.71 7.07
N THR A 591 -27.01 -40.79 6.41
CA THR A 591 -26.99 -40.64 4.96
C THR A 591 -25.79 -39.76 4.54
N THR A 592 -25.10 -40.15 3.46
CA THR A 592 -24.04 -39.32 2.89
C THR A 592 -24.62 -38.08 2.23
N PHE A 593 -24.02 -36.92 2.49
CA PHE A 593 -24.34 -35.69 1.79
C PHE A 593 -23.62 -35.65 0.43
N PRO A 594 -24.22 -35.09 -0.63
CA PRO A 594 -23.51 -34.85 -1.87
C PRO A 594 -22.49 -33.70 -1.68
N ASP A 595 -21.35 -33.77 -2.38
CA ASP A 595 -20.27 -32.77 -2.30
C ASP A 595 -20.76 -31.36 -2.66
N SER A 596 -21.78 -31.25 -3.52
CA SER A 596 -22.44 -29.95 -3.83
C SER A 596 -23.20 -29.32 -2.64
N MET A 597 -23.32 -30.01 -1.52
CA MET A 597 -23.95 -29.52 -0.29
C MET A 597 -22.94 -29.27 0.81
N ILE A 598 -22.00 -30.20 0.97
CA ILE A 598 -20.95 -30.13 1.98
C ILE A 598 -19.79 -31.00 1.53
N GLU A 599 -18.60 -30.50 1.64
CA GLU A 599 -17.38 -31.23 1.36
C GLU A 599 -16.42 -31.21 2.55
N ALA A 600 -15.58 -32.22 2.63
CA ALA A 600 -14.54 -32.31 3.65
C ALA A 600 -13.20 -32.73 3.03
N TRP A 601 -12.16 -32.03 3.42
CA TRP A 601 -10.81 -32.22 2.96
C TRP A 601 -9.85 -32.51 4.11
N LYS A 602 -9.16 -33.63 4.03
CA LYS A 602 -8.11 -33.98 4.97
C LYS A 602 -6.75 -33.62 4.38
N VAL A 603 -5.99 -32.81 5.11
CA VAL A 603 -4.67 -32.32 4.71
C VAL A 603 -3.69 -32.61 5.85
N ASP A 604 -2.80 -33.58 5.69
CA ASP A 604 -1.77 -33.99 6.67
C ASP A 604 -2.25 -34.22 8.12
N GLY A 605 -3.51 -34.52 8.30
CA GLY A 605 -4.11 -34.73 9.62
C GLY A 605 -5.07 -33.59 10.05
N TRP A 606 -5.03 -32.45 9.40
CA TRP A 606 -6.08 -31.46 9.50
C TRP A 606 -7.32 -31.92 8.74
N LEU A 607 -8.51 -31.64 9.25
CA LEU A 607 -9.77 -31.88 8.55
C LEU A 607 -10.54 -30.56 8.46
N VAL A 608 -10.80 -30.11 7.23
CA VAL A 608 -11.63 -28.93 6.93
C VAL A 608 -12.95 -29.41 6.37
N VAL A 609 -14.04 -29.05 7.01
CA VAL A 609 -15.41 -29.35 6.56
C VAL A 609 -16.09 -28.05 6.19
N ASP A 610 -16.56 -27.96 4.96
CA ASP A 610 -17.16 -26.76 4.41
C ASP A 610 -18.55 -27.04 3.81
N SER A 611 -19.56 -26.33 4.30
CA SER A 611 -20.93 -26.42 3.83
C SER A 611 -21.24 -25.27 2.88
N HIS A 612 -21.73 -25.62 1.70
CA HIS A 612 -22.10 -24.65 0.65
C HIS A 612 -23.52 -24.09 0.82
N ARG A 613 -24.16 -24.37 1.96
CA ARG A 613 -25.48 -23.89 2.33
C ARG A 613 -25.61 -23.73 3.85
N GLU A 614 -26.58 -22.91 4.25
CA GLU A 614 -26.91 -22.73 5.64
C GLU A 614 -27.50 -24.00 6.28
N TRP A 615 -27.22 -24.19 7.56
CA TRP A 615 -27.80 -25.25 8.38
C TRP A 615 -29.09 -24.74 9.02
N GLY A 616 -30.18 -25.47 8.76
CA GLY A 616 -31.53 -25.07 9.23
C GLY A 616 -31.93 -25.66 10.59
N SER A 617 -31.17 -26.65 11.11
CA SER A 617 -31.55 -27.37 12.30
C SER A 617 -30.37 -27.96 13.06
N PRO A 618 -30.43 -28.07 14.40
CA PRO A 618 -29.42 -28.80 15.19
C PRO A 618 -29.31 -30.28 14.79
N THR A 619 -30.32 -30.85 14.13
CA THR A 619 -30.30 -32.23 13.60
C THR A 619 -29.46 -32.36 12.32
N ASP A 620 -29.03 -31.24 11.76
CA ASP A 620 -28.18 -31.21 10.56
C ASP A 620 -26.68 -31.36 10.90
N SER A 621 -26.32 -31.76 12.13
CA SER A 621 -24.90 -32.08 12.45
C SER A 621 -24.35 -33.17 11.53
N PHE A 622 -23.07 -33.06 11.23
CA PHE A 622 -22.37 -33.95 10.32
C PHE A 622 -21.38 -34.87 11.03
N ARG A 623 -20.98 -35.94 10.32
CA ARG A 623 -19.83 -36.77 10.62
C ARG A 623 -18.89 -36.83 9.42
N ALA A 624 -17.59 -36.62 9.65
CA ALA A 624 -16.52 -36.74 8.67
C ALA A 624 -15.26 -37.25 9.37
N ASP A 625 -14.61 -38.27 8.82
CA ASP A 625 -13.36 -38.92 9.34
C ASP A 625 -13.39 -39.19 10.87
N GLY A 626 -14.50 -39.65 11.39
CA GLY A 626 -14.67 -39.94 12.82
C GLY A 626 -15.09 -38.73 13.69
N HIS A 627 -14.95 -37.53 13.21
CA HIS A 627 -15.37 -36.32 13.90
C HIS A 627 -16.86 -36.03 13.72
N THR A 628 -17.46 -35.40 14.71
CA THR A 628 -18.84 -34.90 14.64
C THR A 628 -18.80 -33.38 14.80
N GLY A 629 -19.47 -32.64 13.92
CA GLY A 629 -19.48 -31.19 13.96
C GLY A 629 -20.81 -30.58 13.52
N TRP A 630 -20.92 -29.28 13.69
CA TRP A 630 -22.01 -28.44 13.25
C TRP A 630 -21.48 -27.03 12.92
N GLY A 631 -21.94 -26.45 11.84
CA GLY A 631 -21.52 -25.15 11.35
C GLY A 631 -21.26 -25.18 9.85
N GLN A 632 -21.25 -24.01 9.21
CA GLN A 632 -20.98 -23.90 7.77
C GLN A 632 -19.51 -24.22 7.45
N CYS A 633 -18.59 -23.77 8.30
CA CYS A 633 -17.18 -24.05 8.16
C CYS A 633 -16.58 -24.51 9.49
N VAL A 634 -15.94 -25.70 9.51
CA VAL A 634 -15.36 -26.29 10.73
C VAL A 634 -13.97 -26.87 10.42
N ILE A 635 -13.00 -26.52 11.25
CA ILE A 635 -11.63 -27.06 11.19
C ILE A 635 -11.40 -27.99 12.39
N PHE A 636 -10.87 -29.19 12.13
CA PHE A 636 -10.38 -30.10 13.17
C PHE A 636 -8.87 -30.22 13.00
N GLY A 637 -8.14 -29.98 14.07
CA GLY A 637 -6.70 -30.18 14.13
C GLY A 637 -6.32 -31.65 14.29
N PRO A 638 -5.04 -32.03 14.09
CA PRO A 638 -4.58 -33.40 14.22
C PRO A 638 -4.81 -34.02 15.61
N GLU A 639 -4.91 -33.20 16.64
CA GLU A 639 -5.10 -33.64 18.04
C GLU A 639 -6.52 -33.34 18.56
N ASP A 640 -7.43 -32.79 17.74
CA ASP A 640 -8.81 -32.47 18.16
C ASP A 640 -9.64 -33.75 18.21
N HIS A 641 -10.15 -34.10 19.38
CA HIS A 641 -10.91 -35.34 19.56
C HIS A 641 -12.43 -35.18 19.60
N ASP A 642 -12.96 -33.97 19.97
CA ASP A 642 -14.38 -33.82 20.26
C ASP A 642 -15.12 -32.69 19.55
N ILE A 643 -14.59 -31.48 19.51
CA ILE A 643 -15.29 -30.31 18.94
C ILE A 643 -14.32 -29.55 18.03
N GLY A 644 -14.67 -29.48 16.75
CA GLY A 644 -13.90 -28.69 15.79
C GLY A 644 -14.00 -27.18 16.04
N LYS A 645 -13.09 -26.44 15.46
CA LYS A 645 -13.07 -24.99 15.45
C LYS A 645 -14.12 -24.50 14.46
N VAL A 646 -15.27 -24.05 14.95
CA VAL A 646 -16.33 -23.49 14.09
C VAL A 646 -15.90 -22.11 13.65
N MET A 647 -15.59 -21.96 12.37
CA MET A 647 -15.15 -20.70 11.75
C MET A 647 -16.34 -19.90 11.22
N GLU A 648 -17.38 -20.59 10.71
CA GLU A 648 -18.62 -19.97 10.24
C GLU A 648 -19.81 -20.82 10.73
N TYR A 649 -20.90 -20.15 11.21
CA TYR A 649 -22.09 -20.79 11.74
C TYR A 649 -23.19 -20.91 10.71
#